data_88db6a2b155de7956528e1cec42296a3
#
_entry.id   88db6a2b155de7956528e1cec42296a3
#
_cell.length_a   1.000
_cell.length_b   1.000
_cell.length_c   1.000
_cell.angle_alpha   90.00
_cell.angle_beta   90.00
_cell.angle_gamma   90.00
#
_symmetry.space_group_name_H-M   'P 1'
#
loop_
_entity.id
_entity.type
_entity.pdbx_description
1 polymer ?
#
loop_
_entity_poly.entity_id
_entity_poly.type
_entity_poly.pdbx_seq_one_letter_code
_entity_poly.pdbx_strand_id
1 'polypeptide(L)'
;MDVAAPMEVVATAGHVDHGKSALLKRLTGMEPDRWDEERRRGLTIDLGYVWTDLEVTGDETVTVAFVDVPGHDGYLTNMLSGVGVVDQVLFVVAADDGWSAQSEEHLEILDLLGRRGVVAAVTKAELAGPERTAEVVDDVGRRFAGTSLEDSPVLAVDSLSGQGIDELRAALANRLSGWHGGTVRDAATRLWIDRSFTVTGAGTIVTGLLTAGHLAVGDEVIVAPHGRPARVRGLQSLGCSVASVAGVSRVAVNLAGLDHTQVERGNVLLTPDRASVSSRVPGLATSAIDVQLRALPHSPIGRRGAWHLHVGTATTTVEMHPLLGDIEPGSHGHARLVLADPLAIRLGDRFVLRDAGRRRTVGGGVVLDPAPVQRPRGAERRLTHALVLDELAAAGDLPTTIVALVDAHGGRRSHEELASLLGGVAVLDTALAEIAELTAIAGQVVRREQIAPWTDAIVAAAVEAPAEHAVQRAALVAAAADRGCPRELAPALIDNLVAERKLASYGGRLVHQDHEPTYLEAREVRRTGLLAALEADPLQPPDPAEATARADIPSFEVQELLDEGVVVSCEALLFTRSAIEGAAAQLRDGPGRDGRSFTAAEARDTWNTTRRAAMPLLEHLRTTGVTSFDGTHHRVIDP
;
A
#
# COMPACT_ATOMS: atom_id res chain seq x y z
N MET A 1 13.35 -31.55 0.19
CA MET A 1 12.30 -30.99 -0.67
C MET A 1 12.95 -29.92 -1.51
N ASP A 2 12.83 -30.06 -2.81
CA ASP A 2 13.54 -29.21 -3.76
C ASP A 2 12.78 -27.92 -4.04
N VAL A 3 13.48 -26.90 -4.45
CA VAL A 3 12.92 -25.65 -4.99
C VAL A 3 12.38 -25.97 -6.38
N ALA A 4 11.15 -25.52 -6.72
CA ALA A 4 10.63 -25.71 -8.06
C ALA A 4 11.52 -25.00 -9.09
N ALA A 5 11.82 -25.70 -10.20
CA ALA A 5 12.51 -25.06 -11.32
C ALA A 5 11.67 -23.91 -11.89
N PRO A 6 12.31 -22.83 -12.37
CA PRO A 6 11.59 -21.76 -13.08
C PRO A 6 10.90 -22.34 -14.32
N MET A 7 9.69 -21.84 -14.60
CA MET A 7 8.91 -22.26 -15.76
C MET A 7 8.33 -21.06 -16.48
N GLU A 8 8.05 -21.24 -17.76
CA GLU A 8 7.24 -20.32 -18.53
C GLU A 8 5.79 -20.81 -18.58
N VAL A 9 4.83 -19.89 -18.53
CA VAL A 9 3.41 -20.23 -18.58
C VAL A 9 2.79 -19.62 -19.82
N VAL A 10 2.19 -20.45 -20.66
CA VAL A 10 1.58 -20.07 -21.94
C VAL A 10 0.11 -20.47 -21.95
N ALA A 11 -0.80 -19.53 -22.18
CA ALA A 11 -2.22 -19.83 -22.39
C ALA A 11 -2.50 -20.10 -23.86
N THR A 12 -3.44 -21.04 -24.15
CA THR A 12 -3.99 -21.16 -25.51
C THR A 12 -5.06 -20.10 -25.77
N ALA A 13 -5.28 -19.75 -27.03
CA ALA A 13 -6.41 -18.94 -27.47
C ALA A 13 -6.89 -19.40 -28.84
N GLY A 14 -8.13 -19.09 -29.22
CA GLY A 14 -8.72 -19.49 -30.50
C GLY A 14 -10.07 -20.17 -30.34
N HIS A 15 -10.76 -20.39 -31.46
CA HIS A 15 -12.11 -20.92 -31.51
C HIS A 15 -12.22 -22.37 -30.93
N VAL A 16 -13.44 -22.76 -30.54
CA VAL A 16 -13.75 -24.16 -30.27
C VAL A 16 -13.48 -24.99 -31.53
N ASP A 17 -13.12 -26.26 -31.40
CA ASP A 17 -12.81 -27.18 -32.51
C ASP A 17 -11.60 -26.80 -33.41
N HIS A 18 -10.88 -25.73 -33.10
CA HIS A 18 -9.61 -25.39 -33.77
C HIS A 18 -8.43 -26.28 -33.34
N GLY A 19 -8.67 -27.29 -32.47
CA GLY A 19 -7.67 -28.28 -32.12
C GLY A 19 -6.68 -27.87 -31.05
N LYS A 20 -7.00 -26.90 -30.16
CA LYS A 20 -6.14 -26.45 -29.03
C LYS A 20 -5.68 -27.63 -28.17
N SER A 21 -6.64 -28.38 -27.59
CA SER A 21 -6.34 -29.51 -26.70
C SER A 21 -5.60 -30.66 -27.44
N ALA A 22 -5.94 -30.92 -28.71
CA ALA A 22 -5.24 -31.89 -29.53
C ALA A 22 -3.78 -31.47 -29.82
N LEU A 23 -3.55 -30.21 -30.09
CA LEU A 23 -2.22 -29.66 -30.28
C LEU A 23 -1.39 -29.74 -29.00
N LEU A 24 -1.96 -29.37 -27.84
CA LEU A 24 -1.28 -29.49 -26.55
C LEU A 24 -0.95 -30.93 -26.21
N LYS A 25 -1.89 -31.85 -26.44
CA LYS A 25 -1.63 -33.28 -26.27
C LYS A 25 -0.49 -33.79 -27.15
N ARG A 26 -0.38 -33.29 -28.40
CA ARG A 26 0.71 -33.64 -29.30
C ARG A 26 2.05 -33.06 -28.86
N LEU A 27 2.03 -31.83 -28.34
CA LEU A 27 3.23 -31.13 -27.84
C LEU A 27 3.77 -31.76 -26.55
N THR A 28 2.89 -32.14 -25.62
CA THR A 28 3.27 -32.52 -24.25
C THR A 28 3.17 -33.99 -23.95
N GLY A 29 2.44 -34.75 -24.76
CA GLY A 29 2.06 -36.14 -24.47
C GLY A 29 1.00 -36.30 -23.37
N MET A 30 0.52 -35.21 -22.79
CA MET A 30 -0.44 -35.19 -21.68
C MET A 30 -1.84 -34.82 -22.18
N GLU A 31 -2.88 -35.36 -21.54
CA GLU A 31 -4.28 -35.05 -21.82
C GLU A 31 -4.72 -33.82 -21.01
N PRO A 32 -5.05 -32.67 -21.64
CA PRO A 32 -5.51 -31.46 -20.93
C PRO A 32 -6.94 -31.61 -20.39
N ASP A 33 -7.82 -32.36 -21.07
CA ASP A 33 -9.22 -32.55 -20.70
C ASP A 33 -9.36 -33.56 -19.54
N ARG A 34 -9.80 -33.08 -18.40
CA ARG A 34 -9.88 -33.83 -17.14
C ARG A 34 -11.24 -34.46 -16.89
N TRP A 35 -12.30 -33.82 -17.39
CA TRP A 35 -13.67 -34.26 -17.14
C TRP A 35 -14.15 -35.23 -18.19
N ASP A 36 -14.85 -36.30 -17.78
CA ASP A 36 -15.49 -37.21 -18.71
C ASP A 36 -16.53 -36.52 -19.60
N GLU A 37 -17.08 -35.39 -19.15
CA GLU A 37 -17.99 -34.57 -19.92
C GLU A 37 -17.28 -33.79 -21.03
N GLU A 38 -16.07 -33.26 -20.81
CA GLU A 38 -15.23 -32.62 -21.82
C GLU A 38 -14.88 -33.64 -22.93
N ARG A 39 -14.45 -34.83 -22.52
CA ARG A 39 -14.14 -35.94 -23.47
C ARG A 39 -15.35 -36.42 -24.27
N ARG A 40 -16.55 -36.46 -23.64
CA ARG A 40 -17.78 -36.83 -24.33
C ARG A 40 -18.30 -35.78 -25.29
N ARG A 41 -18.14 -34.50 -24.95
CA ARG A 41 -18.60 -33.39 -25.77
C ARG A 41 -17.55 -32.91 -26.77
N GLY A 42 -16.30 -33.33 -26.64
CA GLY A 42 -15.18 -32.92 -27.47
C GLY A 42 -14.83 -31.41 -27.31
N LEU A 43 -15.18 -30.79 -26.15
CA LEU A 43 -14.93 -29.39 -25.92
C LEU A 43 -14.42 -29.16 -24.49
N THR A 44 -13.46 -28.26 -24.32
CA THR A 44 -12.93 -27.83 -23.04
C THR A 44 -13.93 -26.92 -22.33
N ILE A 45 -14.30 -27.26 -21.10
CA ILE A 45 -15.28 -26.53 -20.27
C ILE A 45 -14.56 -25.65 -19.22
N ASP A 46 -13.54 -26.24 -18.60
CA ASP A 46 -12.73 -25.59 -17.57
C ASP A 46 -11.26 -25.50 -18.00
N LEU A 47 -10.41 -24.87 -17.22
CA LEU A 47 -9.00 -24.72 -17.54
C LEU A 47 -8.27 -26.09 -17.48
N GLY A 48 -7.66 -26.49 -18.58
CA GLY A 48 -6.76 -27.65 -18.65
C GLY A 48 -5.32 -27.24 -18.34
N TYR A 49 -4.51 -28.15 -17.79
CA TYR A 49 -3.10 -27.86 -17.46
C TYR A 49 -2.21 -29.04 -17.87
N VAL A 50 -1.25 -28.76 -18.75
CA VAL A 50 -0.24 -29.71 -19.21
C VAL A 50 1.11 -29.00 -19.27
N TRP A 51 2.20 -29.76 -19.31
CA TRP A 51 3.56 -29.19 -19.37
C TRP A 51 4.51 -30.07 -20.16
N THR A 52 5.60 -29.51 -20.61
CA THR A 52 6.69 -30.20 -21.25
C THR A 52 7.98 -29.41 -21.14
N ASP A 53 9.09 -30.09 -21.28
CA ASP A 53 10.39 -29.44 -21.44
C ASP A 53 10.65 -29.27 -22.95
N LEU A 54 11.10 -28.05 -23.31
CA LEU A 54 11.51 -27.70 -24.66
C LEU A 54 13.02 -27.47 -24.69
N GLU A 55 13.68 -28.07 -25.65
CA GLU A 55 15.13 -27.88 -25.88
C GLU A 55 15.38 -26.52 -26.53
N VAL A 56 16.29 -25.75 -25.96
CA VAL A 56 16.83 -24.51 -26.51
C VAL A 56 18.19 -24.82 -27.13
N THR A 57 18.71 -23.97 -28.02
CA THR A 57 20.04 -24.14 -28.59
C THR A 57 21.10 -24.25 -27.49
N GLY A 58 21.80 -25.40 -27.39
CA GLY A 58 22.97 -25.62 -26.53
C GLY A 58 22.65 -26.19 -25.15
N ASP A 59 22.21 -27.36 -24.97
CA ASP A 59 21.97 -28.09 -23.72
C ASP A 59 21.04 -27.37 -22.67
N GLU A 60 20.47 -26.23 -23.02
CA GLU A 60 19.48 -25.54 -22.18
C GLU A 60 18.07 -26.07 -22.50
N THR A 61 17.31 -26.33 -21.44
CA THR A 61 15.88 -26.66 -21.51
C THR A 61 15.05 -25.61 -20.80
N VAL A 62 13.89 -25.27 -21.37
CA VAL A 62 12.88 -24.45 -20.72
C VAL A 62 11.65 -25.30 -20.42
N THR A 63 11.24 -25.35 -19.17
CA THR A 63 9.97 -25.99 -18.79
C THR A 63 8.82 -25.06 -19.13
N VAL A 64 7.87 -25.52 -19.94
CA VAL A 64 6.70 -24.74 -20.34
C VAL A 64 5.43 -25.43 -19.83
N ALA A 65 4.68 -24.67 -19.03
CA ALA A 65 3.34 -25.08 -18.61
C ALA A 65 2.29 -24.40 -19.48
N PHE A 66 1.39 -25.19 -20.06
CA PHE A 66 0.30 -24.67 -20.87
C PHE A 66 -1.01 -24.64 -20.07
N VAL A 67 -1.73 -23.53 -20.24
CA VAL A 67 -3.10 -23.35 -19.74
C VAL A 67 -4.04 -23.50 -20.93
N ASP A 68 -4.71 -24.65 -21.04
CA ASP A 68 -5.70 -24.86 -22.08
C ASP A 68 -7.01 -24.18 -21.71
N VAL A 69 -7.42 -23.19 -22.50
CA VAL A 69 -8.61 -22.39 -22.22
C VAL A 69 -9.80 -22.81 -23.11
N PRO A 70 -11.03 -22.73 -22.57
CA PRO A 70 -12.23 -22.97 -23.37
C PRO A 70 -12.34 -22.02 -24.57
N GLY A 71 -12.73 -22.52 -25.71
CA GLY A 71 -12.97 -21.74 -26.93
C GLY A 71 -14.42 -21.31 -27.11
N HIS A 72 -15.37 -21.80 -26.32
CA HIS A 72 -16.79 -21.55 -26.49
C HIS A 72 -17.27 -20.33 -25.70
N ASP A 73 -18.11 -19.44 -26.28
CA ASP A 73 -18.65 -18.21 -25.70
C ASP A 73 -19.26 -18.38 -24.30
N GLY A 74 -19.91 -19.54 -24.07
CA GLY A 74 -20.50 -19.88 -22.76
C GLY A 74 -19.48 -19.99 -21.61
N TYR A 75 -18.20 -20.17 -21.93
CA TYR A 75 -17.11 -20.34 -20.97
C TYR A 75 -16.07 -19.23 -21.03
N LEU A 76 -16.42 -18.09 -21.64
CA LEU A 76 -15.48 -16.97 -21.81
C LEU A 76 -14.93 -16.43 -20.48
N THR A 77 -15.70 -16.51 -19.39
CA THR A 77 -15.21 -16.17 -18.03
C THR A 77 -14.06 -17.11 -17.60
N ASN A 78 -14.11 -18.39 -17.99
CA ASN A 78 -13.01 -19.34 -17.74
C ASN A 78 -11.79 -18.98 -18.61
N MET A 79 -12.03 -18.66 -19.90
CA MET A 79 -10.97 -18.18 -20.78
C MET A 79 -10.28 -16.93 -20.22
N LEU A 80 -11.05 -15.90 -19.84
CA LEU A 80 -10.51 -14.67 -19.25
C LEU A 80 -9.69 -14.93 -17.99
N SER A 81 -10.09 -15.88 -17.17
CA SER A 81 -9.31 -16.27 -15.98
C SER A 81 -8.01 -17.00 -16.32
N GLY A 82 -7.95 -17.70 -17.44
CA GLY A 82 -6.73 -18.34 -17.95
C GLY A 82 -5.75 -17.30 -18.51
N VAL A 83 -6.23 -16.44 -19.43
CA VAL A 83 -5.37 -15.43 -20.10
C VAL A 83 -5.15 -14.18 -19.26
N GLY A 84 -6.01 -13.91 -18.29
CA GLY A 84 -5.94 -12.71 -17.44
C GLY A 84 -4.70 -12.65 -16.54
N VAL A 85 -4.05 -13.78 -16.28
CA VAL A 85 -2.89 -13.91 -15.39
C VAL A 85 -1.62 -14.39 -16.09
N VAL A 86 -1.68 -14.72 -17.38
CA VAL A 86 -0.57 -15.24 -18.18
C VAL A 86 -0.13 -14.19 -19.20
N ASP A 87 1.17 -13.96 -19.35
CA ASP A 87 1.68 -12.96 -20.28
C ASP A 87 1.89 -13.48 -21.71
N GLN A 88 2.02 -14.80 -21.87
CA GLN A 88 2.37 -15.47 -23.13
C GLN A 88 1.20 -16.26 -23.68
N VAL A 89 0.98 -16.23 -24.99
CA VAL A 89 -0.17 -16.88 -25.65
C VAL A 89 0.25 -17.67 -26.89
N LEU A 90 -0.25 -18.89 -26.98
CA LEU A 90 -0.28 -19.71 -28.20
C LEU A 90 -1.66 -19.56 -28.85
N PHE A 91 -1.72 -18.80 -29.97
CA PHE A 91 -2.98 -18.61 -30.69
C PHE A 91 -3.20 -19.74 -31.70
N VAL A 92 -4.41 -20.31 -31.75
CA VAL A 92 -4.69 -21.49 -32.57
C VAL A 92 -5.87 -21.23 -33.52
N VAL A 93 -5.64 -21.41 -34.80
CA VAL A 93 -6.65 -21.32 -35.88
C VAL A 93 -6.62 -22.57 -36.71
N ALA A 94 -7.77 -23.16 -37.03
CA ALA A 94 -7.82 -24.32 -37.91
C ALA A 94 -7.83 -23.91 -39.40
N ALA A 95 -7.02 -24.53 -40.20
CA ALA A 95 -6.92 -24.23 -41.65
C ALA A 95 -8.20 -24.56 -42.44
N ASP A 96 -8.92 -25.57 -42.04
CA ASP A 96 -10.19 -26.00 -42.68
C ASP A 96 -11.32 -24.96 -42.44
N ASP A 97 -11.41 -24.40 -41.26
CA ASP A 97 -12.44 -23.42 -40.86
C ASP A 97 -12.02 -21.98 -41.12
N GLY A 98 -10.77 -21.65 -40.84
CA GLY A 98 -10.22 -20.30 -40.95
C GLY A 98 -10.56 -19.42 -39.76
N TRP A 99 -10.56 -18.08 -39.96
CA TRP A 99 -10.82 -17.11 -38.90
C TRP A 99 -12.29 -17.02 -38.53
N SER A 100 -12.61 -17.15 -37.27
CA SER A 100 -13.98 -17.13 -36.74
C SER A 100 -14.26 -15.86 -35.92
N ALA A 101 -15.54 -15.60 -35.63
CA ALA A 101 -15.96 -14.50 -34.74
C ALA A 101 -15.37 -14.66 -33.32
N GLN A 102 -15.21 -15.89 -32.84
CA GLN A 102 -14.57 -16.15 -31.53
C GLN A 102 -13.06 -15.91 -31.57
N SER A 103 -12.41 -16.21 -32.72
CA SER A 103 -10.99 -15.86 -32.90
C SER A 103 -10.80 -14.34 -32.83
N GLU A 104 -11.72 -13.57 -33.40
CA GLU A 104 -11.72 -12.10 -33.30
C GLU A 104 -11.89 -11.63 -31.84
N GLU A 105 -12.90 -12.11 -31.11
CA GLU A 105 -13.11 -11.71 -29.70
C GLU A 105 -11.89 -12.10 -28.82
N HIS A 106 -11.27 -13.27 -29.07
CA HIS A 106 -10.07 -13.67 -28.36
C HIS A 106 -8.90 -12.73 -28.67
N LEU A 107 -8.71 -12.34 -29.94
CA LEU A 107 -7.67 -11.36 -30.31
C LEU A 107 -7.91 -10.00 -29.65
N GLU A 108 -9.14 -9.49 -29.69
CA GLU A 108 -9.51 -8.23 -29.02
C GLU A 108 -9.20 -8.27 -27.51
N ILE A 109 -9.53 -9.37 -26.83
CA ILE A 109 -9.26 -9.57 -25.41
C ILE A 109 -7.76 -9.57 -25.13
N LEU A 110 -6.98 -10.32 -25.91
CA LEU A 110 -5.54 -10.44 -25.73
C LEU A 110 -4.83 -9.11 -25.97
N ASP A 111 -5.27 -8.36 -26.97
CA ASP A 111 -4.75 -7.03 -27.29
C ASP A 111 -5.08 -6.01 -26.19
N LEU A 112 -6.33 -6.01 -25.66
CA LEU A 112 -6.71 -5.20 -24.50
C LEU A 112 -5.87 -5.51 -23.25
N LEU A 113 -5.58 -6.80 -23.02
CA LEU A 113 -4.73 -7.25 -21.93
C LEU A 113 -3.23 -7.03 -22.21
N GLY A 114 -2.85 -6.62 -23.44
CA GLY A 114 -1.48 -6.42 -23.86
C GLY A 114 -0.66 -7.71 -23.80
N ARG A 115 -1.31 -8.85 -24.08
CA ARG A 115 -0.63 -10.16 -24.04
C ARG A 115 0.30 -10.29 -25.26
N ARG A 116 1.43 -10.95 -25.04
CA ARG A 116 2.40 -11.19 -26.12
C ARG A 116 2.14 -12.53 -26.76
N GLY A 117 2.02 -12.55 -28.08
CA GLY A 117 1.95 -13.80 -28.84
C GLY A 117 3.29 -14.48 -28.86
N VAL A 118 3.36 -15.75 -28.43
CA VAL A 118 4.57 -16.54 -28.59
C VAL A 118 4.62 -17.07 -30.03
N VAL A 119 3.54 -17.77 -30.46
CA VAL A 119 3.37 -18.34 -31.79
C VAL A 119 1.87 -18.39 -32.10
N ALA A 120 1.51 -18.23 -33.37
CA ALA A 120 0.22 -18.66 -33.91
C ALA A 120 0.37 -19.99 -34.64
N ALA A 121 -0.44 -20.98 -34.27
CA ALA A 121 -0.48 -22.30 -34.89
C ALA A 121 -1.71 -22.42 -35.80
N VAL A 122 -1.52 -22.59 -37.08
CA VAL A 122 -2.58 -22.95 -38.05
C VAL A 122 -2.65 -24.46 -38.13
N THR A 123 -3.64 -25.02 -37.45
CA THR A 123 -3.82 -26.50 -37.29
C THR A 123 -4.57 -27.11 -38.45
N LYS A 124 -4.65 -28.47 -38.46
CA LYS A 124 -5.34 -29.26 -39.49
C LYS A 124 -4.85 -28.98 -40.92
N ALA A 125 -3.56 -28.71 -41.07
CA ALA A 125 -2.95 -28.31 -42.35
C ALA A 125 -3.11 -29.38 -43.42
N GLU A 126 -2.97 -30.67 -43.09
CA GLU A 126 -3.16 -31.77 -44.05
C GLU A 126 -4.61 -31.88 -44.53
N LEU A 127 -5.58 -31.68 -43.62
CA LEU A 127 -7.01 -31.75 -43.96
C LEU A 127 -7.41 -30.62 -44.94
N ALA A 128 -6.91 -29.42 -44.74
CA ALA A 128 -7.23 -28.24 -45.54
C ALA A 128 -6.49 -28.21 -46.89
N GLY A 129 -5.33 -28.84 -46.95
CA GLY A 129 -4.42 -28.79 -48.10
C GLY A 129 -3.55 -27.53 -48.14
N PRO A 130 -2.48 -27.56 -48.99
CA PRO A 130 -1.44 -26.53 -48.92
C PRO A 130 -1.92 -25.12 -49.30
N GLU A 131 -2.77 -24.99 -50.34
CA GLU A 131 -3.27 -23.69 -50.79
C GLU A 131 -4.11 -23.00 -49.71
N ARG A 132 -5.10 -23.73 -49.14
CA ARG A 132 -5.99 -23.22 -48.11
C ARG A 132 -5.19 -22.88 -46.83
N THR A 133 -4.24 -23.72 -46.46
CA THR A 133 -3.37 -23.49 -45.30
C THR A 133 -2.56 -22.16 -45.45
N ALA A 134 -1.98 -21.93 -46.67
CA ALA A 134 -1.27 -20.71 -46.94
C ALA A 134 -2.17 -19.44 -46.82
N GLU A 135 -3.39 -19.52 -47.38
CA GLU A 135 -4.35 -18.42 -47.27
C GLU A 135 -4.68 -18.07 -45.79
N VAL A 136 -4.86 -19.08 -44.94
CA VAL A 136 -5.19 -18.89 -43.52
C VAL A 136 -3.97 -18.35 -42.76
N VAL A 137 -2.75 -18.80 -43.06
CA VAL A 137 -1.50 -18.25 -42.49
C VAL A 137 -1.40 -16.77 -42.79
N ASP A 138 -1.61 -16.37 -44.04
CA ASP A 138 -1.57 -14.96 -44.47
C ASP A 138 -2.69 -14.14 -43.80
N ASP A 139 -3.91 -14.70 -43.66
CA ASP A 139 -5.02 -14.01 -43.02
C ASP A 139 -4.75 -13.78 -41.53
N VAL A 140 -4.23 -14.75 -40.79
CA VAL A 140 -3.82 -14.61 -39.38
C VAL A 140 -2.76 -13.52 -39.24
N GLY A 141 -1.73 -13.51 -40.08
CA GLY A 141 -0.69 -12.48 -40.06
C GLY A 141 -1.25 -11.06 -40.27
N ARG A 142 -2.19 -10.89 -41.22
CA ARG A 142 -2.86 -9.60 -41.44
C ARG A 142 -3.68 -9.12 -40.25
N ARG A 143 -4.34 -10.03 -39.55
CA ARG A 143 -5.18 -9.69 -38.38
C ARG A 143 -4.35 -9.34 -37.15
N PHE A 144 -3.17 -9.92 -37.03
CA PHE A 144 -2.27 -9.60 -35.95
C PHE A 144 -1.57 -8.23 -36.12
N ALA A 145 -1.48 -7.73 -37.34
CA ALA A 145 -0.87 -6.44 -37.64
C ALA A 145 -1.54 -5.31 -36.82
N GLY A 146 -0.75 -4.51 -36.13
CA GLY A 146 -1.20 -3.41 -35.26
C GLY A 146 -1.79 -3.85 -33.92
N THR A 147 -1.71 -5.13 -33.56
CA THR A 147 -2.11 -5.65 -32.24
C THR A 147 -0.89 -6.03 -31.40
N SER A 148 -1.10 -6.36 -30.15
CA SER A 148 -0.05 -6.87 -29.24
C SER A 148 0.56 -8.22 -29.70
N LEU A 149 -0.01 -8.87 -30.70
CA LEU A 149 0.42 -10.16 -31.25
C LEU A 149 1.16 -10.05 -32.60
N GLU A 150 1.41 -8.84 -33.12
CA GLU A 150 1.94 -8.63 -34.49
C GLU A 150 3.30 -9.31 -34.74
N ASP A 151 4.15 -9.41 -33.72
CA ASP A 151 5.47 -10.05 -33.81
C ASP A 151 5.42 -11.59 -33.72
N SER A 152 4.22 -12.20 -33.62
CA SER A 152 4.08 -13.65 -33.49
C SER A 152 4.30 -14.36 -34.82
N PRO A 153 5.21 -15.33 -34.92
CA PRO A 153 5.32 -16.16 -36.10
C PRO A 153 4.06 -17.01 -36.27
N VAL A 154 3.63 -17.18 -37.52
CA VAL A 154 2.47 -18.00 -37.88
C VAL A 154 2.98 -19.28 -38.55
N LEU A 155 2.72 -20.44 -37.92
CA LEU A 155 3.21 -21.73 -38.37
C LEU A 155 2.05 -22.69 -38.69
N ALA A 156 2.16 -23.35 -39.84
CA ALA A 156 1.22 -24.42 -40.21
C ALA A 156 1.63 -25.72 -39.52
N VAL A 157 0.65 -26.39 -38.87
CA VAL A 157 0.89 -27.62 -38.12
C VAL A 157 -0.26 -28.63 -38.34
N ASP A 158 0.04 -29.89 -38.19
CA ASP A 158 -0.97 -30.94 -38.12
C ASP A 158 -0.73 -31.84 -36.89
N SER A 159 -1.68 -31.85 -35.98
CA SER A 159 -1.55 -32.61 -34.70
C SER A 159 -1.65 -34.10 -34.88
N LEU A 160 -2.28 -34.57 -35.95
CA LEU A 160 -2.46 -36.01 -36.24
C LEU A 160 -1.22 -36.61 -36.89
N SER A 161 -0.76 -36.04 -37.98
CA SER A 161 0.45 -36.49 -38.69
C SER A 161 1.75 -36.11 -37.97
N GLY A 162 1.75 -34.98 -37.29
CA GLY A 162 2.94 -34.40 -36.66
C GLY A 162 3.70 -33.40 -37.55
N GLN A 163 3.16 -33.06 -38.72
CA GLN A 163 3.76 -32.05 -39.61
C GLN A 163 3.85 -30.69 -38.88
N GLY A 164 4.99 -30.03 -38.96
CA GLY A 164 5.24 -28.69 -38.38
C GLY A 164 5.37 -28.66 -36.85
N ILE A 165 5.25 -29.80 -36.16
CA ILE A 165 5.32 -29.84 -34.68
C ILE A 165 6.73 -29.56 -34.16
N ASP A 166 7.77 -30.06 -34.84
CA ASP A 166 9.15 -29.82 -34.43
C ASP A 166 9.54 -28.32 -34.63
N GLU A 167 9.08 -27.72 -35.72
CA GLU A 167 9.23 -26.27 -35.98
C GLU A 167 8.50 -25.43 -34.95
N LEU A 168 7.29 -25.86 -34.54
CA LEU A 168 6.51 -25.21 -33.49
C LEU A 168 7.23 -25.32 -32.15
N ARG A 169 7.78 -26.49 -31.79
CA ARG A 169 8.60 -26.66 -30.56
C ARG A 169 9.81 -25.75 -30.56
N ALA A 170 10.56 -25.68 -31.66
CA ALA A 170 11.71 -24.82 -31.80
C ALA A 170 11.33 -23.33 -31.70
N ALA A 171 10.22 -22.91 -32.32
CA ALA A 171 9.75 -21.53 -32.24
C ALA A 171 9.33 -21.15 -30.80
N LEU A 172 8.60 -22.02 -30.12
CA LEU A 172 8.24 -21.85 -28.70
C LEU A 172 9.50 -21.75 -27.83
N ALA A 173 10.44 -22.68 -27.96
CA ALA A 173 11.67 -22.69 -27.18
C ALA A 173 12.47 -21.38 -27.36
N ASN A 174 12.69 -20.96 -28.60
CA ASN A 174 13.44 -19.75 -28.92
C ASN A 174 12.77 -18.46 -28.42
N ARG A 175 11.45 -18.39 -28.47
CA ARG A 175 10.69 -17.21 -28.00
C ARG A 175 10.64 -17.13 -26.48
N LEU A 176 10.64 -18.27 -25.79
CA LEU A 176 10.54 -18.35 -24.33
C LEU A 176 11.91 -18.29 -23.63
N SER A 177 12.99 -18.78 -24.24
CA SER A 177 14.34 -18.82 -23.63
C SER A 177 14.94 -17.46 -23.29
N GLY A 178 14.55 -16.39 -23.98
CA GLY A 178 15.00 -15.02 -23.71
C GLY A 178 14.05 -14.25 -22.78
N TRP A 179 12.95 -14.87 -22.41
CA TRP A 179 11.95 -14.26 -21.56
C TRP A 179 12.26 -14.53 -20.08
N HIS A 180 13.11 -13.72 -19.54
CA HIS A 180 13.18 -13.58 -18.07
C HIS A 180 12.05 -12.64 -17.68
N GLY A 181 10.82 -13.14 -17.59
CA GLY A 181 9.66 -12.36 -17.14
C GLY A 181 10.11 -11.46 -16.02
N GLY A 182 10.13 -10.14 -16.28
CA GLY A 182 10.91 -9.16 -15.55
C GLY A 182 10.93 -9.42 -14.06
N THR A 183 12.08 -9.48 -13.49
CA THR A 183 12.52 -9.66 -12.10
C THR A 183 11.42 -9.62 -11.03
N VAL A 184 10.49 -10.55 -11.09
CA VAL A 184 9.32 -10.59 -10.23
C VAL A 184 9.60 -11.42 -8.96
N ARG A 185 10.85 -11.96 -8.85
CA ARG A 185 11.22 -12.79 -7.69
C ARG A 185 11.27 -12.01 -6.39
N ASP A 186 11.72 -10.77 -6.43
CA ASP A 186 11.87 -9.92 -5.25
C ASP A 186 10.63 -9.04 -4.99
N ALA A 187 9.61 -9.14 -5.84
CA ALA A 187 8.36 -8.43 -5.65
C ALA A 187 7.49 -9.09 -4.57
N ALA A 188 6.57 -8.33 -4.01
CA ALA A 188 5.59 -8.84 -3.06
C ALA A 188 4.77 -9.99 -3.68
N THR A 189 4.68 -11.11 -2.97
CA THR A 189 4.00 -12.32 -3.42
C THR A 189 2.57 -12.05 -3.87
N ARG A 190 2.20 -12.61 -5.04
CA ARG A 190 0.85 -12.54 -5.57
C ARG A 190 0.50 -13.81 -6.31
N LEU A 191 -0.45 -14.59 -5.76
CA LEU A 191 -0.98 -15.78 -6.41
C LEU A 191 -2.48 -15.60 -6.64
N TRP A 192 -2.90 -15.59 -7.91
CA TRP A 192 -4.30 -15.54 -8.31
C TRP A 192 -4.93 -16.94 -8.21
N ILE A 193 -6.00 -17.07 -7.41
CA ILE A 193 -6.71 -18.34 -7.21
C ILE A 193 -7.70 -18.55 -8.35
N ASP A 194 -7.60 -19.69 -9.01
CA ASP A 194 -8.55 -20.13 -10.03
C ASP A 194 -9.50 -21.23 -9.55
N ARG A 195 -9.10 -22.01 -8.52
CA ARG A 195 -9.95 -23.05 -7.90
C ARG A 195 -9.68 -23.17 -6.41
N SER A 196 -10.74 -23.55 -5.68
CA SER A 196 -10.66 -23.96 -4.28
C SER A 196 -11.45 -25.24 -4.08
N PHE A 197 -10.90 -26.22 -3.37
CA PHE A 197 -11.54 -27.50 -3.12
C PHE A 197 -10.97 -28.17 -1.86
N THR A 198 -11.67 -29.18 -1.38
CA THR A 198 -11.22 -29.97 -0.23
C THR A 198 -10.73 -31.35 -0.69
N VAL A 199 -9.60 -31.76 -0.12
CA VAL A 199 -9.11 -33.14 -0.26
C VAL A 199 -9.16 -33.83 1.10
N THR A 200 -9.76 -35.00 1.16
CA THR A 200 -9.87 -35.80 2.39
C THR A 200 -8.49 -36.02 3.00
N GLY A 201 -8.31 -35.63 4.26
CA GLY A 201 -7.04 -35.73 4.98
C GLY A 201 -6.04 -34.59 4.75
N ALA A 202 -6.18 -33.81 3.68
CA ALA A 202 -5.31 -32.68 3.39
C ALA A 202 -5.94 -31.32 3.77
N GLY A 203 -7.28 -31.20 3.77
CA GLY A 203 -7.99 -29.96 4.04
C GLY A 203 -8.19 -29.10 2.79
N THR A 204 -8.15 -27.79 2.95
CA THR A 204 -8.37 -26.81 1.87
C THR A 204 -7.17 -26.72 0.95
N ILE A 205 -7.40 -26.96 -0.32
CA ILE A 205 -6.41 -26.78 -1.39
C ILE A 205 -6.92 -25.72 -2.35
N VAL A 206 -6.07 -24.78 -2.67
CA VAL A 206 -6.29 -23.82 -3.75
C VAL A 206 -5.29 -24.04 -4.87
N THR A 207 -5.71 -23.80 -6.10
CA THR A 207 -4.80 -23.75 -7.23
C THR A 207 -4.81 -22.36 -7.84
N GLY A 208 -3.68 -21.98 -8.43
CA GLY A 208 -3.55 -20.64 -9.00
C GLY A 208 -2.22 -20.43 -9.71
N LEU A 209 -2.09 -19.25 -10.29
CA LEU A 209 -0.83 -18.77 -10.87
C LEU A 209 -0.16 -17.80 -9.91
N LEU A 210 1.05 -18.14 -9.46
CA LEU A 210 1.96 -17.20 -8.83
C LEU A 210 2.48 -16.27 -9.92
N THR A 211 2.16 -14.99 -9.83
CA THR A 211 2.56 -13.99 -10.83
C THR A 211 3.71 -13.11 -10.36
N ALA A 212 3.97 -13.11 -9.05
CA ALA A 212 5.04 -12.31 -8.44
C ALA A 212 5.50 -12.91 -7.11
N GLY A 213 6.76 -12.66 -6.74
CA GLY A 213 7.35 -13.02 -5.47
C GLY A 213 7.68 -14.50 -5.32
N HIS A 214 7.66 -14.98 -4.10
CA HIS A 214 7.95 -16.37 -3.77
C HIS A 214 6.97 -16.89 -2.70
N LEU A 215 6.79 -18.22 -2.63
CA LEU A 215 5.97 -18.88 -1.64
C LEU A 215 6.67 -20.15 -1.15
N ALA A 216 6.73 -20.36 0.16
CA ALA A 216 7.36 -21.52 0.79
C ALA A 216 6.42 -22.21 1.77
N VAL A 217 6.67 -23.50 2.01
CA VAL A 217 5.98 -24.26 3.04
C VAL A 217 6.29 -23.66 4.41
N GLY A 218 5.24 -23.33 5.16
CA GLY A 218 5.35 -22.69 6.47
C GLY A 218 5.07 -21.20 6.44
N ASP A 219 5.01 -20.58 5.27
CA ASP A 219 4.71 -19.15 5.15
C ASP A 219 3.31 -18.82 5.67
N GLU A 220 3.21 -17.67 6.33
CA GLU A 220 1.94 -17.02 6.62
C GLU A 220 1.50 -16.24 5.38
N VAL A 221 0.24 -16.41 5.01
CA VAL A 221 -0.37 -15.74 3.86
C VAL A 221 -1.71 -15.13 4.24
N ILE A 222 -2.13 -14.16 3.47
CA ILE A 222 -3.44 -13.52 3.60
C ILE A 222 -4.24 -13.75 2.33
N VAL A 223 -5.49 -14.18 2.48
CA VAL A 223 -6.45 -14.30 1.38
C VAL A 223 -7.17 -12.98 1.21
N ALA A 224 -6.79 -12.24 0.17
CA ALA A 224 -7.43 -11.01 -0.24
C ALA A 224 -8.65 -11.32 -1.15
N PRO A 225 -9.71 -10.46 -1.15
CA PRO A 225 -9.80 -9.15 -0.49
C PRO A 225 -10.21 -9.21 0.99
N HIS A 226 -10.56 -10.36 1.52
CA HIS A 226 -11.19 -10.47 2.84
C HIS A 226 -10.22 -10.41 4.03
N GLY A 227 -8.91 -10.35 3.78
CA GLY A 227 -7.90 -10.25 4.83
C GLY A 227 -7.78 -11.49 5.72
N ARG A 228 -8.20 -12.67 5.24
CA ARG A 228 -8.21 -13.90 6.04
C ARG A 228 -6.82 -14.50 6.13
N PRO A 229 -6.26 -14.67 7.33
CA PRO A 229 -4.95 -15.29 7.51
C PRO A 229 -5.02 -16.80 7.26
N ALA A 230 -3.97 -17.34 6.67
CA ALA A 230 -3.76 -18.76 6.48
C ALA A 230 -2.27 -19.11 6.55
N ARG A 231 -1.95 -20.39 6.67
CA ARG A 231 -0.58 -20.89 6.62
C ARG A 231 -0.41 -21.91 5.52
N VAL A 232 0.65 -21.80 4.77
CA VAL A 232 1.03 -22.77 3.74
C VAL A 232 1.49 -24.06 4.40
N ARG A 233 0.73 -25.15 4.24
CA ARG A 233 1.07 -26.47 4.78
C ARG A 233 1.85 -27.32 3.78
N GLY A 234 1.63 -27.09 2.48
CA GLY A 234 2.29 -27.82 1.41
C GLY A 234 2.11 -27.14 0.07
N LEU A 235 3.04 -27.38 -0.82
CA LEU A 235 3.05 -26.85 -2.19
C LEU A 235 3.24 -28.00 -3.18
N GLN A 236 2.56 -27.93 -4.32
CA GLN A 236 2.81 -28.79 -5.47
C GLN A 236 2.91 -27.96 -6.75
N SER A 237 3.91 -28.24 -7.55
CA SER A 237 4.11 -27.67 -8.88
C SER A 237 4.43 -28.78 -9.86
N LEU A 238 3.84 -28.77 -11.05
CA LEU A 238 4.00 -29.79 -12.10
C LEU A 238 3.78 -31.24 -11.57
N GLY A 239 2.80 -31.42 -10.68
CA GLY A 239 2.48 -32.73 -10.09
C GLY A 239 3.43 -33.21 -8.97
N CYS A 240 4.52 -32.46 -8.67
CA CYS A 240 5.51 -32.79 -7.64
C CYS A 240 5.34 -31.92 -6.40
N SER A 241 5.58 -32.51 -5.21
CA SER A 241 5.65 -31.76 -3.97
C SER A 241 6.98 -30.99 -3.88
N VAL A 242 6.91 -29.68 -3.57
CA VAL A 242 8.07 -28.79 -3.51
C VAL A 242 8.11 -28.05 -2.18
N ALA A 243 9.30 -27.60 -1.76
CA ALA A 243 9.46 -26.80 -0.54
C ALA A 243 9.10 -25.33 -0.78
N SER A 244 9.43 -24.82 -1.96
CA SER A 244 9.14 -23.43 -2.34
C SER A 244 8.99 -23.29 -3.85
N VAL A 245 8.35 -22.20 -4.25
CA VAL A 245 8.18 -21.76 -5.64
C VAL A 245 8.50 -20.27 -5.73
N ALA A 246 9.04 -19.83 -6.85
CA ALA A 246 9.38 -18.43 -7.08
C ALA A 246 9.17 -18.04 -8.54
N GLY A 247 8.88 -16.77 -8.77
CA GLY A 247 8.57 -16.26 -10.10
C GLY A 247 7.23 -16.76 -10.64
N VAL A 248 7.04 -16.70 -11.94
CA VAL A 248 5.80 -17.19 -12.56
C VAL A 248 5.72 -18.71 -12.43
N SER A 249 4.69 -19.22 -11.77
CA SER A 249 4.57 -20.65 -11.49
C SER A 249 3.11 -21.07 -11.28
N ARG A 250 2.72 -22.19 -11.89
CA ARG A 250 1.44 -22.84 -11.60
C ARG A 250 1.57 -23.68 -10.34
N VAL A 251 0.76 -23.38 -9.31
CA VAL A 251 0.92 -23.98 -7.97
C VAL A 251 -0.41 -24.44 -7.40
N ALA A 252 -0.38 -25.60 -6.75
CA ALA A 252 -1.40 -26.01 -5.80
C ALA A 252 -0.87 -25.76 -4.38
N VAL A 253 -1.65 -25.04 -3.57
CA VAL A 253 -1.30 -24.63 -2.22
C VAL A 253 -2.26 -25.26 -1.23
N ASN A 254 -1.75 -26.05 -0.30
CA ASN A 254 -2.52 -26.55 0.83
C ASN A 254 -2.51 -25.48 1.94
N LEU A 255 -3.69 -24.99 2.30
CA LEU A 255 -3.88 -23.94 3.29
C LEU A 255 -4.39 -24.52 4.62
N ALA A 256 -3.73 -24.16 5.71
CA ALA A 256 -4.22 -24.39 7.06
C ALA A 256 -4.92 -23.13 7.61
N GLY A 257 -5.95 -23.34 8.43
CA GLY A 257 -6.67 -22.26 9.12
C GLY A 257 -7.88 -21.71 8.37
N LEU A 258 -8.19 -22.23 7.18
CA LEU A 258 -9.35 -21.81 6.38
C LEU A 258 -10.16 -23.01 5.90
N ASP A 259 -11.48 -22.85 5.85
CA ASP A 259 -12.39 -23.73 5.13
C ASP A 259 -12.43 -23.36 3.63
N HIS A 260 -12.65 -24.35 2.76
CA HIS A 260 -12.71 -24.13 1.31
C HIS A 260 -13.82 -23.14 0.89
N THR A 261 -14.92 -23.06 1.67
CA THR A 261 -16.02 -22.09 1.44
C THR A 261 -15.62 -20.64 1.74
N GLN A 262 -14.48 -20.44 2.38
CA GLN A 262 -13.95 -19.12 2.70
C GLN A 262 -12.97 -18.59 1.64
N VAL A 263 -12.65 -19.41 0.65
CA VAL A 263 -11.70 -19.07 -0.42
C VAL A 263 -12.32 -19.45 -1.75
N GLU A 264 -12.42 -18.49 -2.64
CA GLU A 264 -13.06 -18.69 -3.95
C GLU A 264 -12.16 -18.21 -5.10
N ARG A 265 -12.55 -18.55 -6.31
CA ARG A 265 -11.95 -18.03 -7.53
C ARG A 265 -11.99 -16.51 -7.53
N GLY A 266 -10.90 -15.86 -7.95
CA GLY A 266 -10.76 -14.42 -7.93
C GLY A 266 -10.13 -13.87 -6.64
N ASN A 267 -10.04 -14.69 -5.58
CA ASN A 267 -9.23 -14.33 -4.43
C ASN A 267 -7.73 -14.39 -4.77
N VAL A 268 -6.93 -13.72 -3.97
CA VAL A 268 -5.47 -13.63 -4.16
C VAL A 268 -4.77 -14.01 -2.86
N LEU A 269 -3.73 -14.85 -2.94
CA LEU A 269 -2.82 -15.05 -1.82
C LEU A 269 -1.72 -14.00 -1.86
N LEU A 270 -1.51 -13.34 -0.72
CA LEU A 270 -0.47 -12.33 -0.50
C LEU A 270 0.35 -12.75 0.73
N THR A 271 1.66 -12.54 0.71
CA THR A 271 2.46 -12.61 1.94
C THR A 271 2.42 -11.26 2.65
N PRO A 272 2.36 -11.24 4.01
CA PRO A 272 2.52 -10.01 4.77
C PRO A 272 3.88 -9.38 4.47
N ASP A 273 3.90 -8.06 4.23
CA ASP A 273 5.17 -7.32 4.16
C ASP A 273 5.79 -7.31 5.56
N ARG A 274 6.94 -7.98 5.72
CA ARG A 274 7.67 -8.07 7.00
C ARG A 274 8.21 -6.71 7.48
N ALA A 275 8.25 -5.72 6.60
CA ALA A 275 8.75 -4.37 6.91
C ALA A 275 7.65 -3.40 7.36
N SER A 276 6.36 -3.71 7.16
CA SER A 276 5.28 -2.84 7.60
C SER A 276 4.84 -3.18 9.02
N VAL A 277 4.91 -2.21 9.92
CA VAL A 277 4.45 -2.31 11.32
C VAL A 277 2.91 -2.32 11.41
N SER A 278 2.23 -1.99 10.31
CA SER A 278 0.76 -1.95 10.22
C SER A 278 0.23 -3.27 9.65
N SER A 279 -0.87 -3.74 10.21
CA SER A 279 -1.55 -4.98 9.81
C SER A 279 -2.25 -4.90 8.45
N ARG A 280 -2.00 -3.87 7.64
CA ARG A 280 -2.57 -3.69 6.30
C ARG A 280 -1.61 -4.21 5.26
N VAL A 281 -2.01 -5.29 4.60
CA VAL A 281 -1.31 -5.85 3.44
C VAL A 281 -1.61 -5.00 2.21
N PRO A 282 -0.58 -4.64 1.44
CA PRO A 282 -0.72 -3.88 0.20
C PRO A 282 -1.72 -4.49 -0.79
N GLY A 283 -2.63 -3.67 -1.31
CA GLY A 283 -3.61 -4.10 -2.32
C GLY A 283 -4.64 -5.11 -1.83
N LEU A 284 -4.94 -5.11 -0.50
CA LEU A 284 -5.82 -6.09 0.13
C LEU A 284 -7.25 -6.02 -0.40
N ALA A 285 -7.83 -4.82 -0.50
CA ALA A 285 -9.22 -4.66 -0.92
C ALA A 285 -9.45 -3.28 -1.56
N THR A 286 -9.83 -3.27 -2.81
CA THR A 286 -10.11 -2.07 -3.60
C THR A 286 -11.58 -2.03 -3.98
N SER A 287 -12.28 -0.93 -3.67
CA SER A 287 -13.68 -0.71 -4.01
C SER A 287 -13.89 0.32 -5.13
N ALA A 288 -12.85 1.06 -5.50
CA ALA A 288 -12.88 2.00 -6.62
C ALA A 288 -11.49 2.11 -7.24
N ILE A 289 -11.43 2.26 -8.56
CA ILE A 289 -10.19 2.40 -9.33
C ILE A 289 -10.31 3.54 -10.33
N ASP A 290 -9.21 4.26 -10.58
CA ASP A 290 -9.07 5.13 -11.73
C ASP A 290 -8.29 4.40 -12.82
N VAL A 291 -8.79 4.47 -14.04
CA VAL A 291 -8.32 3.66 -15.15
C VAL A 291 -8.14 4.49 -16.42
N GLN A 292 -7.19 4.08 -17.26
CA GLN A 292 -7.22 4.36 -18.67
C GLN A 292 -8.01 3.23 -19.35
N LEU A 293 -8.97 3.59 -20.17
CA LEU A 293 -9.90 2.67 -20.83
C LEU A 293 -9.87 2.89 -22.34
N ARG A 294 -9.74 1.81 -23.11
CA ARG A 294 -9.89 1.77 -24.56
C ARG A 294 -11.21 1.10 -24.92
N ALA A 295 -12.07 1.83 -25.65
CA ALA A 295 -13.28 1.26 -26.22
C ALA A 295 -12.96 0.52 -27.52
N LEU A 296 -13.57 -0.65 -27.72
CA LEU A 296 -13.47 -1.37 -29.00
C LEU A 296 -14.20 -0.63 -30.12
N PRO A 297 -13.79 -0.81 -31.41
CA PRO A 297 -14.32 -0.04 -32.53
C PRO A 297 -15.83 -0.10 -32.74
N HIS A 298 -16.50 -1.07 -32.16
CA HIS A 298 -17.93 -1.31 -32.34
C HIS A 298 -18.78 -0.99 -31.11
N SER A 299 -18.19 -0.44 -30.05
CA SER A 299 -18.89 -0.24 -28.76
C SER A 299 -18.49 1.04 -28.07
N PRO A 300 -19.37 2.04 -27.96
CA PRO A 300 -19.15 3.18 -27.09
C PRO A 300 -19.24 2.73 -25.62
N ILE A 301 -18.45 3.35 -24.75
CA ILE A 301 -18.47 3.10 -23.31
C ILE A 301 -18.87 4.37 -22.58
N GLY A 302 -19.99 4.33 -21.89
CA GLY A 302 -20.53 5.47 -21.19
C GLY A 302 -20.98 5.15 -19.77
N ARG A 303 -21.56 6.16 -19.13
CA ARG A 303 -22.05 6.02 -17.76
C ARG A 303 -23.21 5.02 -17.64
N ARG A 304 -24.01 4.87 -18.69
CA ARG A 304 -25.16 3.95 -18.71
C ARG A 304 -24.73 2.62 -19.30
N GLY A 305 -24.97 1.54 -18.55
CA GLY A 305 -24.67 0.17 -18.96
C GLY A 305 -24.56 -0.74 -17.73
N ALA A 306 -24.64 -2.03 -17.98
CA ALA A 306 -24.36 -3.06 -16.98
C ALA A 306 -22.98 -3.66 -17.32
N TRP A 307 -21.97 -3.24 -16.59
CA TRP A 307 -20.58 -3.54 -16.88
C TRP A 307 -20.03 -4.62 -15.97
N HIS A 308 -19.43 -5.65 -16.55
CA HIS A 308 -18.62 -6.64 -15.83
C HIS A 308 -17.14 -6.34 -16.07
N LEU A 309 -16.41 -6.14 -14.98
CA LEU A 309 -14.96 -6.02 -14.96
C LEU A 309 -14.35 -7.42 -14.73
N HIS A 310 -13.39 -7.78 -15.58
CA HIS A 310 -12.58 -9.00 -15.44
C HIS A 310 -11.12 -8.58 -15.24
N VAL A 311 -10.53 -8.97 -14.12
CA VAL A 311 -9.12 -8.70 -13.78
C VAL A 311 -8.50 -9.94 -13.13
N GLY A 312 -7.37 -10.44 -13.66
CA GLY A 312 -6.81 -11.71 -13.23
C GLY A 312 -7.85 -12.84 -13.36
N THR A 313 -8.10 -13.54 -12.25
CA THR A 313 -9.15 -14.59 -12.18
C THR A 313 -10.48 -14.07 -11.62
N ALA A 314 -10.54 -12.80 -11.22
CA ALA A 314 -11.69 -12.18 -10.59
C ALA A 314 -12.67 -11.56 -11.60
N THR A 315 -13.94 -11.49 -11.19
CA THR A 315 -15.00 -10.80 -11.93
C THR A 315 -15.92 -10.08 -10.95
N THR A 316 -16.26 -8.81 -11.22
CA THR A 316 -17.26 -8.06 -10.47
C THR A 316 -18.05 -7.13 -11.39
N THR A 317 -19.21 -6.67 -10.95
CA THR A 317 -19.94 -5.59 -11.63
C THR A 317 -19.37 -4.23 -11.22
N VAL A 318 -19.42 -3.25 -12.15
CA VAL A 318 -18.91 -1.91 -11.89
C VAL A 318 -19.88 -0.82 -12.32
N GLU A 319 -19.90 0.27 -11.52
CA GLU A 319 -20.45 1.54 -11.98
C GLU A 319 -19.37 2.32 -12.72
N MET A 320 -19.69 2.73 -13.93
CA MET A 320 -18.81 3.49 -14.81
C MET A 320 -19.01 5.01 -14.64
N HIS A 321 -17.93 5.71 -14.38
CA HIS A 321 -17.91 7.17 -14.29
C HIS A 321 -16.82 7.77 -15.19
N PRO A 322 -17.08 7.96 -16.49
CA PRO A 322 -16.13 8.64 -17.36
C PRO A 322 -15.82 10.06 -16.86
N LEU A 323 -14.57 10.50 -16.96
CA LEU A 323 -14.13 11.80 -16.43
C LEU A 323 -14.52 12.95 -17.37
N LEU A 324 -14.36 12.79 -18.67
CA LEU A 324 -14.56 13.84 -19.68
C LEU A 324 -15.75 13.58 -20.63
N GLY A 325 -16.59 12.60 -20.33
CA GLY A 325 -17.70 12.18 -21.17
C GLY A 325 -17.58 10.74 -21.62
N ASP A 326 -18.57 10.27 -22.40
CA ASP A 326 -18.56 8.91 -22.92
C ASP A 326 -17.34 8.69 -23.83
N ILE A 327 -16.81 7.48 -23.81
CA ILE A 327 -15.62 7.09 -24.60
C ILE A 327 -16.13 6.55 -25.93
N GLU A 328 -15.78 7.24 -27.00
CA GLU A 328 -16.20 6.90 -28.37
C GLU A 328 -15.59 5.57 -28.83
N PRO A 329 -16.25 4.85 -29.75
CA PRO A 329 -15.72 3.62 -30.35
C PRO A 329 -14.30 3.79 -30.90
N GLY A 330 -13.41 2.88 -30.56
CA GLY A 330 -12.01 2.91 -30.97
C GLY A 330 -11.12 3.93 -30.24
N SER A 331 -11.69 4.73 -29.32
CA SER A 331 -10.97 5.80 -28.62
C SER A 331 -10.54 5.37 -27.22
N HIS A 332 -9.64 6.16 -26.65
CA HIS A 332 -9.21 6.04 -25.25
C HIS A 332 -9.81 7.14 -24.40
N GLY A 333 -9.97 6.89 -23.12
CA GLY A 333 -10.39 7.87 -22.15
C GLY A 333 -10.13 7.42 -20.72
N HIS A 334 -10.39 8.29 -19.76
CA HIS A 334 -10.23 7.99 -18.35
C HIS A 334 -11.59 7.87 -17.67
N ALA A 335 -11.68 6.91 -16.76
CA ALA A 335 -12.89 6.67 -15.98
C ALA A 335 -12.55 6.26 -14.55
N ARG A 336 -13.46 6.56 -13.64
CA ARG A 336 -13.52 5.91 -12.34
C ARG A 336 -14.50 4.76 -12.41
N LEU A 337 -14.05 3.58 -12.01
CA LEU A 337 -14.87 2.40 -11.81
C LEU A 337 -15.10 2.18 -10.32
N VAL A 338 -16.38 2.08 -9.93
CA VAL A 338 -16.76 1.70 -8.56
C VAL A 338 -17.19 0.25 -8.59
N LEU A 339 -16.52 -0.60 -7.81
CA LEU A 339 -16.69 -2.04 -7.81
C LEU A 339 -17.81 -2.43 -6.84
N ALA A 340 -18.68 -3.35 -7.25
CA ALA A 340 -19.72 -3.89 -6.38
C ALA A 340 -19.12 -4.74 -5.24
N ASP A 341 -18.12 -5.56 -5.57
CA ASP A 341 -17.37 -6.37 -4.62
C ASP A 341 -15.91 -5.90 -4.61
N PRO A 342 -15.31 -5.69 -3.43
CA PRO A 342 -13.90 -5.32 -3.35
C PRO A 342 -12.99 -6.41 -3.95
N LEU A 343 -11.93 -5.99 -4.65
CA LEU A 343 -10.95 -6.89 -5.26
C LEU A 343 -9.52 -6.51 -4.87
N ALA A 344 -8.60 -7.47 -4.94
CA ALA A 344 -7.17 -7.26 -4.72
C ALA A 344 -6.49 -6.75 -6.01
N ILE A 345 -6.70 -5.48 -6.33
CA ILE A 345 -6.21 -4.82 -7.55
C ILE A 345 -4.96 -4.00 -7.24
N ARG A 346 -3.99 -4.01 -8.15
CA ARG A 346 -2.75 -3.23 -8.08
C ARG A 346 -2.65 -2.23 -9.23
N LEU A 347 -1.79 -1.24 -9.06
CA LEU A 347 -1.34 -0.35 -10.13
C LEU A 347 -0.80 -1.18 -11.31
N GLY A 348 -1.18 -0.82 -12.53
CA GLY A 348 -0.75 -1.51 -13.74
C GLY A 348 -1.53 -2.78 -14.09
N ASP A 349 -2.45 -3.25 -13.24
CA ASP A 349 -3.30 -4.39 -13.58
C ASP A 349 -4.13 -4.07 -14.82
N ARG A 350 -4.10 -5.00 -15.78
CA ARG A 350 -4.93 -4.90 -16.99
C ARG A 350 -6.26 -5.62 -16.78
N PHE A 351 -7.27 -5.09 -17.40
CA PHE A 351 -8.64 -5.61 -17.27
C PHE A 351 -9.39 -5.61 -18.60
N VAL A 352 -10.42 -6.41 -18.67
CA VAL A 352 -11.41 -6.44 -19.75
C VAL A 352 -12.77 -6.03 -19.20
N LEU A 353 -13.48 -5.21 -19.98
CA LEU A 353 -14.83 -4.75 -19.69
C LEU A 353 -15.82 -5.41 -20.64
N ARG A 354 -16.89 -6.02 -20.10
CA ARG A 354 -17.94 -6.65 -20.87
C ARG A 354 -19.31 -6.06 -20.57
N ASP A 355 -20.16 -5.94 -21.59
CA ASP A 355 -21.58 -5.63 -21.44
C ASP A 355 -22.32 -6.90 -20.98
N ALA A 356 -22.89 -6.85 -19.76
CA ALA A 356 -23.60 -7.98 -19.18
C ALA A 356 -24.85 -8.37 -19.95
N GLY A 357 -25.57 -7.39 -20.55
CA GLY A 357 -26.79 -7.62 -21.32
C GLY A 357 -26.51 -8.23 -22.68
N ARG A 358 -25.48 -7.75 -23.38
CA ARG A 358 -25.09 -8.20 -24.72
C ARG A 358 -24.11 -9.38 -24.68
N ARG A 359 -23.55 -9.69 -23.51
CA ARG A 359 -22.51 -10.73 -23.30
C ARG A 359 -21.30 -10.58 -24.23
N ARG A 360 -20.94 -9.33 -24.56
CA ARG A 360 -19.86 -9.00 -25.49
C ARG A 360 -18.80 -8.15 -24.83
N THR A 361 -17.55 -8.36 -25.23
CA THR A 361 -16.43 -7.50 -24.86
C THR A 361 -16.63 -6.12 -25.50
N VAL A 362 -16.51 -5.05 -24.75
CA VAL A 362 -16.71 -3.67 -25.20
C VAL A 362 -15.44 -2.84 -25.11
N GLY A 363 -14.48 -3.25 -24.31
CA GLY A 363 -13.22 -2.57 -24.12
C GLY A 363 -12.41 -3.16 -22.98
N GLY A 364 -11.38 -2.47 -22.61
CA GLY A 364 -10.48 -2.85 -21.51
C GLY A 364 -9.45 -1.76 -21.29
N GLY A 365 -8.51 -1.98 -20.39
CA GLY A 365 -7.53 -0.96 -20.10
C GLY A 365 -6.57 -1.34 -18.99
N VAL A 366 -6.01 -0.32 -18.35
CA VAL A 366 -5.04 -0.45 -17.27
C VAL A 366 -5.47 0.36 -16.06
N VAL A 367 -5.23 -0.18 -14.89
CA VAL A 367 -5.46 0.47 -13.61
C VAL A 367 -4.34 1.46 -13.34
N LEU A 368 -4.68 2.74 -13.22
CA LEU A 368 -3.76 3.83 -12.98
C LEU A 368 -3.67 4.18 -11.48
N ASP A 369 -4.79 4.14 -10.77
CA ASP A 369 -4.83 4.30 -9.32
C ASP A 369 -5.83 3.32 -8.68
N PRO A 370 -5.36 2.31 -7.91
CA PRO A 370 -6.24 1.36 -7.24
C PRO A 370 -6.78 1.87 -5.89
N ALA A 371 -6.37 3.06 -5.44
CA ALA A 371 -6.84 3.69 -4.20
C ALA A 371 -7.09 5.20 -4.39
N PRO A 372 -7.97 5.58 -5.35
CA PRO A 372 -8.14 6.98 -5.70
C PRO A 372 -8.89 7.74 -4.60
N VAL A 373 -8.51 9.02 -4.41
CA VAL A 373 -9.22 9.96 -3.54
C VAL A 373 -10.66 10.20 -3.99
N GLN A 374 -11.42 10.98 -3.21
CA GLN A 374 -12.78 11.34 -3.57
C GLN A 374 -12.88 11.84 -5.03
N ARG A 375 -13.94 11.38 -5.69
CA ARG A 375 -14.19 11.74 -7.10
C ARG A 375 -14.18 13.25 -7.31
N PRO A 376 -13.42 13.77 -8.29
CA PRO A 376 -13.39 15.19 -8.59
C PRO A 376 -14.76 15.71 -9.03
N ARG A 377 -15.24 16.77 -8.38
CA ARG A 377 -16.50 17.44 -8.70
C ARG A 377 -16.23 18.72 -9.49
N GLY A 378 -17.05 18.99 -10.51
CA GLY A 378 -16.89 20.14 -11.40
C GLY A 378 -16.03 19.80 -12.64
N ALA A 379 -16.25 20.53 -13.73
CA ALA A 379 -15.63 20.24 -15.03
C ALA A 379 -14.10 20.47 -14.99
N GLU A 380 -13.67 21.58 -14.40
CA GLU A 380 -12.26 21.96 -14.29
C GLU A 380 -11.45 20.90 -13.50
N ARG A 381 -11.93 20.50 -12.32
CA ARG A 381 -11.24 19.48 -11.50
C ARG A 381 -11.18 18.11 -12.18
N ARG A 382 -12.22 17.75 -12.96
CA ARG A 382 -12.20 16.51 -13.74
C ARG A 382 -11.18 16.58 -14.88
N LEU A 383 -11.06 17.73 -15.54
CA LEU A 383 -10.05 17.93 -16.57
C LEU A 383 -8.64 17.83 -15.98
N THR A 384 -8.36 18.55 -14.89
CA THR A 384 -7.07 18.49 -14.21
C THR A 384 -6.73 17.06 -13.81
N HIS A 385 -7.70 16.33 -13.23
CA HIS A 385 -7.49 14.94 -12.83
C HIS A 385 -7.22 14.03 -14.06
N ALA A 386 -7.92 14.22 -15.16
CA ALA A 386 -7.69 13.45 -16.39
C ALA A 386 -6.27 13.69 -16.94
N LEU A 387 -5.77 14.93 -16.91
CA LEU A 387 -4.40 15.26 -17.34
C LEU A 387 -3.35 14.55 -16.48
N VAL A 388 -3.54 14.50 -15.16
CA VAL A 388 -2.65 13.76 -14.26
C VAL A 388 -2.70 12.25 -14.56
N LEU A 389 -3.86 11.70 -14.88
CA LEU A 389 -3.97 10.31 -15.30
C LEU A 389 -3.32 10.04 -16.66
N ASP A 390 -3.31 11.03 -17.58
CA ASP A 390 -2.53 10.93 -18.82
C ASP A 390 -1.02 10.84 -18.54
N GLU A 391 -0.52 11.69 -17.63
CA GLU A 391 0.87 11.64 -17.18
C GLU A 391 1.21 10.30 -16.54
N LEU A 392 0.34 9.78 -15.69
CA LEU A 392 0.51 8.48 -15.05
C LEU A 392 0.49 7.32 -16.06
N ALA A 393 -0.38 7.39 -17.07
CA ALA A 393 -0.44 6.40 -18.14
C ALA A 393 0.80 6.43 -19.04
N ALA A 394 1.44 7.60 -19.20
CA ALA A 394 2.65 7.79 -20.00
C ALA A 394 3.94 7.52 -19.20
N ALA A 395 3.86 7.39 -17.87
CA ALA A 395 5.03 7.17 -17.02
C ALA A 395 5.73 5.87 -17.39
N GLY A 396 7.00 5.99 -17.81
CA GLY A 396 7.82 4.86 -18.26
C GLY A 396 8.74 4.30 -17.16
N ASP A 397 8.84 4.99 -16.02
CA ASP A 397 9.70 4.63 -14.91
C ASP A 397 9.02 4.83 -13.55
N LEU A 398 9.61 4.24 -12.52
CA LEU A 398 9.08 4.29 -11.17
C LEU A 398 9.08 5.71 -10.55
N PRO A 399 10.14 6.53 -10.68
CA PRO A 399 10.14 7.90 -10.19
C PRO A 399 9.00 8.75 -10.74
N THR A 400 8.81 8.77 -12.06
CA THR A 400 7.72 9.51 -12.71
C THR A 400 6.34 9.00 -12.26
N THR A 401 6.19 7.70 -12.10
CA THR A 401 4.96 7.08 -11.58
C THR A 401 4.64 7.56 -10.15
N ILE A 402 5.64 7.61 -9.26
CA ILE A 402 5.44 8.07 -7.87
C ILE A 402 5.02 9.54 -7.85
N VAL A 403 5.68 10.38 -8.62
CA VAL A 403 5.35 11.81 -8.74
C VAL A 403 3.89 11.98 -9.19
N ALA A 404 3.49 11.32 -10.26
CA ALA A 404 2.12 11.39 -10.79
C ALA A 404 1.07 10.85 -9.80
N LEU A 405 1.38 9.77 -9.06
CA LEU A 405 0.51 9.24 -7.98
C LEU A 405 0.33 10.23 -6.82
N VAL A 406 1.38 10.98 -6.47
CA VAL A 406 1.30 12.04 -5.45
C VAL A 406 0.46 13.20 -5.98
N ASP A 407 0.63 13.60 -7.23
CA ASP A 407 -0.11 14.69 -7.87
C ASP A 407 -1.60 14.38 -8.03
N ALA A 408 -1.94 13.15 -8.38
CA ALA A 408 -3.33 12.67 -8.43
C ALA A 408 -4.06 12.83 -7.09
N HIS A 409 -3.31 12.91 -5.99
CA HIS A 409 -3.79 13.12 -4.63
C HIS A 409 -3.58 14.55 -4.12
N GLY A 410 -3.38 15.52 -5.02
CA GLY A 410 -3.22 16.93 -4.67
C GLY A 410 -1.86 17.28 -4.05
N GLY A 411 -0.81 16.59 -4.50
CA GLY A 411 0.59 16.83 -4.13
C GLY A 411 1.02 16.16 -2.82
N ARG A 412 0.22 15.25 -2.28
CA ARG A 412 0.56 14.44 -1.09
C ARG A 412 -0.13 13.08 -1.10
N ARG A 413 0.55 12.06 -0.56
CA ARG A 413 -0.02 10.72 -0.35
C ARG A 413 0.65 10.03 0.83
N SER A 414 -0.08 9.13 1.51
CA SER A 414 0.48 8.32 2.58
C SER A 414 1.68 7.49 2.08
N HIS A 415 2.78 7.51 2.82
CA HIS A 415 3.96 6.68 2.54
C HIS A 415 3.60 5.20 2.54
N GLU A 416 2.78 4.75 3.49
CA GLU A 416 2.31 3.38 3.60
C GLU A 416 1.47 2.97 2.38
N GLU A 417 0.54 3.84 1.92
CA GLU A 417 -0.24 3.58 0.71
C GLU A 417 0.63 3.47 -0.53
N LEU A 418 1.57 4.40 -0.73
CA LEU A 418 2.49 4.36 -1.87
C LEU A 418 3.36 3.11 -1.84
N ALA A 419 3.96 2.79 -0.69
CA ALA A 419 4.74 1.57 -0.52
C ALA A 419 3.91 0.32 -0.87
N SER A 420 2.66 0.31 -0.43
CA SER A 420 1.67 -0.70 -0.73
C SER A 420 1.42 -0.88 -2.23
N LEU A 421 1.29 0.22 -2.96
CA LEU A 421 1.02 0.20 -4.41
C LEU A 421 2.24 -0.23 -5.23
N LEU A 422 3.44 0.04 -4.74
CA LEU A 422 4.70 -0.07 -5.48
C LEU A 422 5.53 -1.31 -5.14
N GLY A 423 5.02 -2.19 -4.28
CA GLY A 423 5.69 -3.46 -3.97
C GLY A 423 6.54 -3.46 -2.70
N GLY A 424 6.42 -2.44 -1.84
CA GLY A 424 7.01 -2.42 -0.50
C GLY A 424 7.75 -1.14 -0.13
N VAL A 425 8.02 -0.99 1.17
CA VAL A 425 8.66 0.21 1.75
C VAL A 425 10.05 0.42 1.16
N ALA A 426 10.85 -0.64 1.02
CA ALA A 426 12.23 -0.52 0.52
C ALA A 426 12.28 -0.02 -0.94
N VAL A 427 11.33 -0.43 -1.77
CA VAL A 427 11.21 0.04 -3.16
C VAL A 427 10.89 1.53 -3.20
N LEU A 428 9.92 1.96 -2.39
CA LEU A 428 9.54 3.38 -2.30
C LEU A 428 10.68 4.24 -1.75
N ASP A 429 11.32 3.84 -0.65
CA ASP A 429 12.39 4.62 -0.02
C ASP A 429 13.60 4.79 -0.95
N THR A 430 13.97 3.73 -1.68
CA THR A 430 15.02 3.80 -2.70
C THR A 430 14.66 4.79 -3.80
N ALA A 431 13.44 4.73 -4.31
CA ALA A 431 12.99 5.65 -5.36
C ALA A 431 12.89 7.11 -4.85
N LEU A 432 12.38 7.33 -3.64
CA LEU A 432 12.28 8.68 -3.04
C LEU A 432 13.63 9.35 -2.85
N ALA A 433 14.71 8.58 -2.65
CA ALA A 433 16.06 9.14 -2.55
C ALA A 433 16.53 9.78 -3.86
N GLU A 434 15.99 9.37 -5.00
CA GLU A 434 16.31 9.87 -6.35
C GLU A 434 15.37 10.99 -6.82
N ILE A 435 14.20 11.17 -6.16
CA ILE A 435 13.18 12.13 -6.57
C ILE A 435 13.36 13.45 -5.80
N ALA A 436 13.92 14.46 -6.47
CA ALA A 436 14.19 15.76 -5.85
C ALA A 436 12.91 16.54 -5.47
N GLU A 437 11.81 16.33 -6.19
CA GLU A 437 10.55 17.07 -6.03
C GLU A 437 9.71 16.60 -4.85
N LEU A 438 10.00 15.42 -4.29
CA LEU A 438 9.25 14.83 -3.20
C LEU A 438 10.08 14.77 -1.91
N THR A 439 9.38 14.64 -0.80
CA THR A 439 9.99 14.36 0.50
C THR A 439 9.00 13.63 1.40
N ALA A 440 9.52 12.79 2.32
CA ALA A 440 8.72 12.11 3.32
C ALA A 440 8.71 12.90 4.64
N ILE A 441 7.53 13.21 5.16
CA ILE A 441 7.34 13.92 6.44
C ILE A 441 6.17 13.28 7.17
N ALA A 442 6.37 12.88 8.42
CA ALA A 442 5.32 12.33 9.30
C ALA A 442 4.47 11.21 8.62
N GLY A 443 5.12 10.31 7.88
CA GLY A 443 4.43 9.21 7.21
C GLY A 443 3.64 9.61 5.95
N GLN A 444 3.84 10.83 5.45
CA GLN A 444 3.31 11.31 4.17
C GLN A 444 4.46 11.61 3.22
N VAL A 445 4.25 11.31 1.93
CA VAL A 445 5.09 11.80 0.82
C VAL A 445 4.42 13.04 0.25
N VAL A 446 5.18 14.14 0.17
CA VAL A 446 4.65 15.48 -0.12
C VAL A 446 5.51 16.15 -1.19
N ARG A 447 4.90 16.95 -2.07
CA ARG A 447 5.60 17.86 -2.97
C ARG A 447 6.39 18.90 -2.17
N ARG A 448 7.70 19.03 -2.41
CA ARG A 448 8.57 19.99 -1.71
C ARG A 448 8.10 21.42 -1.86
N GLU A 449 7.55 21.78 -3.02
CA GLU A 449 7.00 23.10 -3.28
C GLU A 449 5.85 23.51 -2.35
N GLN A 450 5.11 22.54 -1.79
CA GLN A 450 4.04 22.81 -0.84
C GLN A 450 4.55 23.10 0.57
N ILE A 451 5.80 22.73 0.90
CA ILE A 451 6.33 22.83 2.25
C ILE A 451 6.72 24.26 2.56
N ALA A 452 7.37 24.95 1.62
CA ALA A 452 7.86 26.33 1.83
C ALA A 452 6.74 27.29 2.29
N PRO A 453 5.56 27.37 1.64
CA PRO A 453 4.47 28.24 2.11
C PRO A 453 3.98 27.91 3.53
N TRP A 454 4.05 26.63 3.94
CA TRP A 454 3.64 26.21 5.28
C TRP A 454 4.68 26.58 6.35
N THR A 455 5.97 26.34 6.06
CA THR A 455 7.06 26.69 6.95
C THR A 455 7.20 28.21 7.08
N ASP A 456 7.04 28.95 5.99
CA ASP A 456 7.05 30.41 6.00
C ASP A 456 5.93 30.99 6.86
N ALA A 457 4.73 30.40 6.82
CA ALA A 457 3.62 30.82 7.68
C ALA A 457 3.90 30.53 9.17
N ILE A 458 4.53 29.40 9.49
CA ILE A 458 4.95 29.08 10.86
C ILE A 458 5.98 30.09 11.35
N VAL A 459 7.00 30.37 10.55
CA VAL A 459 8.06 31.33 10.88
C VAL A 459 7.48 32.74 11.02
N ALA A 460 6.64 33.18 10.08
CA ALA A 460 6.00 34.51 10.13
C ALA A 460 5.18 34.69 11.41
N ALA A 461 4.37 33.67 11.77
CA ALA A 461 3.59 33.72 13.02
C ALA A 461 4.47 33.80 14.29
N ALA A 462 5.66 33.19 14.25
CA ALA A 462 6.62 33.27 15.35
C ALA A 462 7.33 34.62 15.38
N VAL A 463 7.58 35.25 14.22
CA VAL A 463 8.19 36.61 14.11
C VAL A 463 7.18 37.71 14.46
N GLU A 464 5.90 37.55 14.12
CA GLU A 464 4.86 38.53 14.44
C GLU A 464 4.52 38.57 15.94
N ALA A 465 4.88 37.54 16.69
CA ALA A 465 4.68 37.52 18.13
C ALA A 465 5.64 38.49 18.85
N PRO A 466 5.24 39.09 20.00
CA PRO A 466 6.15 39.94 20.79
C PRO A 466 7.40 39.14 21.18
N ALA A 467 8.58 39.80 21.03
CA ALA A 467 9.89 39.16 21.23
C ALA A 467 10.11 38.64 22.67
N GLU A 468 9.40 39.23 23.63
CA GLU A 468 9.47 38.86 25.06
C GLU A 468 8.67 37.60 25.41
N HIS A 469 7.85 37.10 24.45
CA HIS A 469 6.92 36.02 24.73
C HIS A 469 7.13 34.81 23.82
N ALA A 470 7.02 33.61 24.39
CA ALA A 470 7.01 32.35 23.63
C ALA A 470 5.61 32.02 23.11
N VAL A 471 5.54 31.60 21.83
CA VAL A 471 4.30 31.28 21.11
C VAL A 471 3.83 29.86 21.43
N GLN A 472 2.54 29.69 21.58
CA GLN A 472 1.97 28.37 21.75
C GLN A 472 2.10 27.56 20.43
N ARG A 473 2.51 26.29 20.51
CA ARG A 473 2.63 25.40 19.38
C ARG A 473 1.32 25.32 18.57
N ALA A 474 0.16 25.33 19.26
CA ALA A 474 -1.14 25.32 18.62
C ALA A 474 -1.40 26.54 17.70
N ALA A 475 -0.87 27.71 18.04
CA ALA A 475 -1.00 28.92 17.20
C ALA A 475 -0.18 28.77 15.91
N LEU A 476 1.02 28.20 15.98
CA LEU A 476 1.85 27.93 14.80
C LEU A 476 1.23 26.85 13.90
N VAL A 477 0.61 25.81 14.50
CA VAL A 477 -0.16 24.81 13.74
C VAL A 477 -1.36 25.45 13.03
N ALA A 478 -2.05 26.41 13.68
CA ALA A 478 -3.15 27.14 13.04
C ALA A 478 -2.66 28.01 11.86
N ALA A 479 -1.54 28.72 12.03
CA ALA A 479 -0.95 29.53 10.97
C ALA A 479 -0.58 28.70 9.73
N ALA A 480 -0.02 27.51 9.92
CA ALA A 480 0.25 26.56 8.83
C ALA A 480 -1.05 26.08 8.17
N ALA A 481 -2.07 25.75 8.98
CA ALA A 481 -3.35 25.27 8.49
C ALA A 481 -4.10 26.31 7.65
N ASP A 482 -4.00 27.59 7.96
CA ASP A 482 -4.56 28.71 7.19
C ASP A 482 -3.93 28.82 5.78
N ARG A 483 -2.74 28.23 5.58
CA ARG A 483 -2.08 28.10 4.28
C ARG A 483 -2.28 26.72 3.64
N GLY A 484 -3.23 25.95 4.16
CA GLY A 484 -3.59 24.63 3.61
C GLY A 484 -2.70 23.47 4.08
N CYS A 485 -1.83 23.67 5.08
CA CYS A 485 -1.07 22.59 5.68
C CYS A 485 -2.02 21.64 6.42
N PRO A 486 -1.95 20.33 6.18
CA PRO A 486 -2.65 19.35 7.00
C PRO A 486 -2.22 19.44 8.46
N ARG A 487 -3.19 19.38 9.37
CA ARG A 487 -2.92 19.51 10.81
C ARG A 487 -1.96 18.43 11.33
N GLU A 488 -1.97 17.27 10.73
CA GLU A 488 -1.08 16.15 11.06
C GLU A 488 0.39 16.39 10.68
N LEU A 489 0.65 17.24 9.69
CA LEU A 489 2.02 17.54 9.22
C LEU A 489 2.66 18.72 9.97
N ALA A 490 1.87 19.70 10.40
CA ALA A 490 2.36 20.91 11.02
C ALA A 490 3.28 20.67 12.26
N PRO A 491 2.98 19.68 13.16
CA PRO A 491 3.88 19.37 14.27
C PRO A 491 5.29 18.96 13.82
N ALA A 492 5.39 18.11 12.79
CA ALA A 492 6.67 17.64 12.28
C ALA A 492 7.46 18.76 11.57
N LEU A 493 6.76 19.67 10.87
CA LEU A 493 7.39 20.85 10.27
C LEU A 493 7.95 21.78 11.34
N ILE A 494 7.23 21.99 12.45
CA ILE A 494 7.72 22.76 13.59
C ILE A 494 8.96 22.10 14.20
N ASP A 495 8.95 20.76 14.37
CA ASP A 495 10.10 20.05 14.92
C ASP A 495 11.34 20.14 14.00
N ASN A 496 11.13 20.11 12.68
CA ASN A 496 12.20 20.35 11.71
C ASN A 496 12.75 21.79 11.84
N LEU A 497 11.89 22.81 11.98
CA LEU A 497 12.33 24.19 12.17
C LEU A 497 13.10 24.39 13.48
N VAL A 498 12.76 23.63 14.53
CA VAL A 498 13.54 23.59 15.78
C VAL A 498 14.89 22.91 15.55
N ALA A 499 14.94 21.79 14.84
CA ALA A 499 16.19 21.10 14.51
C ALA A 499 17.11 21.97 13.63
N GLU A 500 16.55 22.76 12.72
CA GLU A 500 17.26 23.75 11.90
C GLU A 500 17.65 25.01 12.67
N ARG A 501 17.31 25.12 13.94
CA ARG A 501 17.53 26.29 14.81
C ARG A 501 16.86 27.58 14.35
N LYS A 502 15.83 27.51 13.52
CA LYS A 502 14.97 28.63 13.15
C LYS A 502 13.99 29.00 14.27
N LEU A 503 13.62 28.00 15.06
CA LEU A 503 12.82 28.14 16.29
C LEU A 503 13.56 27.50 17.46
N ALA A 504 13.41 28.08 18.65
CA ALA A 504 13.85 27.53 19.92
C ALA A 504 12.64 27.07 20.75
N SER A 505 12.76 26.02 21.54
CA SER A 505 11.66 25.47 22.34
C SER A 505 11.93 25.67 23.85
N TYR A 506 10.95 26.23 24.55
CA TYR A 506 10.98 26.50 25.99
C TYR A 506 9.64 26.09 26.62
N GLY A 507 9.64 25.09 27.48
CA GLY A 507 8.41 24.57 28.12
C GLY A 507 7.30 24.17 27.14
N GLY A 508 7.67 23.63 25.97
CA GLY A 508 6.73 23.26 24.92
C GLY A 508 6.17 24.43 24.09
N ARG A 509 6.65 25.64 24.34
CA ARG A 509 6.38 26.83 23.52
C ARG A 509 7.59 27.17 22.65
N LEU A 510 7.39 28.03 21.66
CA LEU A 510 8.35 28.28 20.60
C LEU A 510 8.68 29.76 20.47
N VAL A 511 9.94 30.06 20.19
CA VAL A 511 10.47 31.40 20.00
C VAL A 511 11.25 31.44 18.69
N HIS A 512 11.08 32.51 17.90
CA HIS A 512 11.90 32.70 16.71
C HIS A 512 13.36 32.91 17.09
N GLN A 513 14.32 32.43 16.31
CA GLN A 513 15.76 32.57 16.62
C GLN A 513 16.20 34.02 16.86
N ASP A 514 15.67 34.99 16.13
CA ASP A 514 16.02 36.40 16.26
C ASP A 514 15.41 37.02 17.52
N HIS A 515 14.35 36.46 18.06
CA HIS A 515 13.70 36.89 19.31
C HIS A 515 14.29 36.19 20.54
N GLU A 516 15.04 35.11 20.37
CA GLU A 516 15.55 34.29 21.46
C GLU A 516 16.36 35.07 22.50
N PRO A 517 17.31 35.98 22.12
CA PRO A 517 18.04 36.77 23.12
C PRO A 517 17.12 37.64 23.97
N THR A 518 16.20 38.37 23.34
CA THR A 518 15.21 39.22 24.02
C THR A 518 14.29 38.44 24.93
N TYR A 519 13.84 37.26 24.46
CA TYR A 519 13.02 36.35 25.25
C TYR A 519 13.76 35.86 26.49
N LEU A 520 15.02 35.43 26.36
CA LEU A 520 15.83 34.94 27.47
C LEU A 520 16.09 36.05 28.53
N GLU A 521 16.37 37.28 28.11
CA GLU A 521 16.50 38.41 29.02
C GLU A 521 15.18 38.68 29.77
N ALA A 522 14.06 38.73 29.05
CA ALA A 522 12.75 38.97 29.67
C ALA A 522 12.35 37.79 30.59
N ARG A 523 12.66 36.56 30.21
CA ARG A 523 12.43 35.36 31.04
C ARG A 523 13.23 35.42 32.34
N GLU A 524 14.50 35.81 32.29
CA GLU A 524 15.33 35.92 33.47
C GLU A 524 14.82 37.02 34.42
N VAL A 525 14.36 38.14 33.89
CA VAL A 525 13.71 39.20 34.67
C VAL A 525 12.45 38.69 35.39
N ARG A 526 11.60 37.97 34.70
CA ARG A 526 10.38 37.37 35.26
C ARG A 526 10.69 36.33 36.35
N ARG A 527 11.67 35.44 36.11
CA ARG A 527 12.11 34.41 37.08
C ARG A 527 12.69 35.07 38.35
N THR A 528 13.59 36.03 38.15
CA THR A 528 14.17 36.77 39.25
C THR A 528 13.11 37.55 40.03
N GLY A 529 12.14 38.17 39.36
CA GLY A 529 11.03 38.85 39.96
C GLY A 529 10.15 37.96 40.84
N LEU A 530 9.82 36.74 40.38
CA LEU A 530 9.09 35.77 41.17
C LEU A 530 9.88 35.30 42.39
N LEU A 531 11.15 34.97 42.21
CA LEU A 531 12.00 34.50 43.31
C LEU A 531 12.16 35.60 44.37
N ALA A 532 12.39 36.85 43.96
CA ALA A 532 12.46 37.99 44.87
C ALA A 532 11.15 38.22 45.64
N ALA A 533 9.99 38.04 45.00
CA ALA A 533 8.71 38.16 45.66
C ALA A 533 8.47 37.05 46.71
N LEU A 534 8.95 35.83 46.46
CA LEU A 534 8.89 34.71 47.39
C LEU A 534 9.90 34.80 48.52
N GLU A 535 11.06 35.46 48.28
CA GLU A 535 12.15 35.63 49.25
C GLU A 535 11.99 36.91 50.11
N ALA A 536 11.09 37.81 49.74
CA ALA A 536 10.80 39.01 50.52
C ALA A 536 10.32 38.69 51.96
N ASP A 537 9.54 37.64 52.10
CA ASP A 537 9.18 37.01 53.37
C ASP A 537 9.17 35.45 53.16
N PRO A 538 10.32 34.78 53.33
CA PRO A 538 10.50 33.40 52.89
C PRO A 538 9.56 32.39 53.51
N LEU A 539 9.08 32.64 54.72
CA LEU A 539 8.19 31.73 55.48
C LEU A 539 6.74 32.20 55.55
N GLN A 540 6.45 33.37 54.92
CA GLN A 540 5.08 33.88 54.71
C GLN A 540 4.92 34.37 53.25
N PRO A 541 5.07 33.50 52.26
CA PRO A 541 5.02 33.88 50.87
C PRO A 541 3.66 34.46 50.49
N PRO A 542 3.64 35.38 49.50
CA PRO A 542 2.39 35.93 48.96
C PRO A 542 1.53 34.86 48.31
N ASP A 543 0.31 35.22 47.98
CA ASP A 543 -0.57 34.31 47.20
C ASP A 543 0.09 34.04 45.83
N PRO A 544 0.16 32.80 45.38
CA PRO A 544 0.79 32.45 44.12
C PRO A 544 0.26 33.25 42.91
N ALA A 545 -1.06 33.52 42.86
CA ALA A 545 -1.65 34.29 41.78
C ALA A 545 -1.17 35.76 41.83
N GLU A 546 -0.99 36.35 43.04
CA GLU A 546 -0.46 37.69 43.21
C GLU A 546 1.05 37.74 42.86
N ALA A 547 1.82 36.77 43.33
CA ALA A 547 3.26 36.69 43.08
C ALA A 547 3.57 36.54 41.56
N THR A 548 2.85 35.66 40.89
CA THR A 548 2.99 35.41 39.46
C THR A 548 2.56 36.61 38.60
N ALA A 549 1.42 37.22 38.95
CA ALA A 549 0.95 38.42 38.27
C ALA A 549 1.92 39.61 38.44
N ARG A 550 2.51 39.80 39.64
CA ARG A 550 3.48 40.84 39.90
C ARG A 550 4.80 40.67 39.15
N ALA A 551 5.21 39.41 38.96
CA ALA A 551 6.41 39.05 38.19
C ALA A 551 6.14 38.96 36.67
N ASP A 552 4.89 39.11 36.25
CA ASP A 552 4.43 38.89 34.86
C ASP A 552 4.90 37.54 34.28
N ILE A 553 4.99 36.52 35.14
CA ILE A 553 5.53 35.22 34.79
C ILE A 553 4.39 34.26 34.34
N PRO A 554 4.46 33.71 33.14
CA PRO A 554 3.45 32.79 32.68
C PRO A 554 3.55 31.43 33.41
N SER A 555 2.40 30.71 33.51
CA SER A 555 2.28 29.48 34.29
C SER A 555 3.26 28.38 33.86
N PHE A 556 3.64 28.32 32.59
CA PHE A 556 4.58 27.32 32.12
C PHE A 556 6.01 27.58 32.61
N GLU A 557 6.42 28.84 32.74
CA GLU A 557 7.74 29.19 33.33
C GLU A 557 7.76 28.94 34.84
N VAL A 558 6.62 29.11 35.53
CA VAL A 558 6.46 28.68 36.92
C VAL A 558 6.60 27.16 37.05
N GLN A 559 5.99 26.41 36.13
CA GLN A 559 6.12 24.95 36.11
C GLN A 559 7.56 24.48 35.89
N GLU A 560 8.31 25.16 35.02
CA GLU A 560 9.74 24.91 34.85
C GLU A 560 10.51 25.10 36.17
N LEU A 561 10.24 26.18 36.91
CA LEU A 561 10.87 26.42 38.22
C LEU A 561 10.52 25.35 39.27
N LEU A 562 9.30 24.80 39.19
CA LEU A 562 8.87 23.66 40.01
C LEU A 562 9.61 22.38 39.59
N ASP A 563 9.70 22.11 38.30
CA ASP A 563 10.38 20.90 37.75
C ASP A 563 11.90 20.95 38.02
N GLU A 564 12.51 22.15 37.94
CA GLU A 564 13.92 22.39 38.33
C GLU A 564 14.11 22.29 39.85
N GLY A 565 13.02 22.34 40.63
CA GLY A 565 13.02 22.30 42.07
C GLY A 565 13.60 23.58 42.71
N VAL A 566 13.68 24.68 41.98
CA VAL A 566 14.05 26.01 42.49
C VAL A 566 12.91 26.55 43.37
N VAL A 567 11.70 26.33 42.90
CA VAL A 567 10.45 26.61 43.64
C VAL A 567 9.77 25.28 43.98
N VAL A 568 9.12 25.24 45.11
CA VAL A 568 8.40 24.04 45.60
C VAL A 568 6.96 24.46 45.95
N SER A 569 6.01 23.67 45.48
CA SER A 569 4.61 23.84 45.83
C SER A 569 4.30 23.08 47.10
N CYS A 570 3.84 23.83 48.12
CA CYS A 570 3.31 23.26 49.34
C CYS A 570 1.81 23.59 49.43
N GLU A 571 0.94 22.65 49.11
CA GLU A 571 -0.51 22.86 48.96
C GLU A 571 -0.82 23.99 47.98
N ALA A 572 -1.37 25.09 48.50
CA ALA A 572 -1.74 26.27 47.72
C ALA A 572 -0.69 27.42 47.75
N LEU A 573 0.51 27.17 48.27
CA LEU A 573 1.55 28.15 48.38
C LEU A 573 2.84 27.73 47.62
N LEU A 574 3.61 28.70 47.14
CA LEU A 574 4.92 28.52 46.53
C LEU A 574 6.01 28.97 47.50
N PHE A 575 7.02 28.15 47.69
CA PHE A 575 8.20 28.46 48.47
C PHE A 575 9.44 28.27 47.61
N THR A 576 10.50 29.07 47.89
CA THR A 576 11.81 28.69 47.32
C THR A 576 12.38 27.48 48.05
N ARG A 577 13.23 26.73 47.38
CA ARG A 577 13.95 25.60 48.03
C ARG A 577 14.74 26.05 49.24
N SER A 578 15.41 27.20 49.14
CA SER A 578 16.18 27.85 50.22
C SER A 578 15.31 28.14 51.44
N ALA A 579 14.08 28.62 51.24
CA ALA A 579 13.12 28.85 52.33
C ALA A 579 12.74 27.59 53.09
N ILE A 580 12.49 26.48 52.36
CA ILE A 580 12.14 25.17 52.95
C ILE A 580 13.35 24.61 53.73
N GLU A 581 14.54 24.67 53.15
CA GLU A 581 15.77 24.23 53.81
C GLU A 581 16.07 25.04 55.06
N GLY A 582 15.88 26.37 54.99
CA GLY A 582 15.98 27.29 56.12
C GLY A 582 14.94 26.99 57.23
N ALA A 583 13.70 26.71 56.84
CA ALA A 583 12.66 26.29 57.77
C ALA A 583 13.00 25.00 58.50
N ALA A 584 13.51 24.02 57.79
CA ALA A 584 13.96 22.76 58.36
C ALA A 584 15.12 22.94 59.33
N ALA A 585 16.08 23.80 59.01
CA ALA A 585 17.21 24.13 59.86
C ALA A 585 16.73 24.84 61.17
N GLN A 586 15.81 25.79 61.05
CA GLN A 586 15.25 26.46 62.25
C GLN A 586 14.54 25.49 63.18
N LEU A 587 13.88 24.46 62.68
CA LEU A 587 13.29 23.41 63.50
C LEU A 587 14.35 22.55 64.19
N ARG A 588 15.45 22.24 63.52
CA ARG A 588 16.56 21.47 64.12
C ARG A 588 17.29 22.22 65.22
N ASP A 589 17.48 23.51 65.06
CA ASP A 589 18.17 24.40 66.02
C ASP A 589 17.25 24.84 67.16
N GLY A 590 15.93 24.83 66.93
CA GLY A 590 14.88 25.28 67.82
C GLY A 590 14.07 24.16 68.51
N PRO A 591 12.76 24.05 68.26
CA PRO A 591 11.87 23.18 69.02
C PRO A 591 12.11 21.70 68.80
N GLY A 592 12.70 21.31 67.67
CA GLY A 592 13.04 19.91 67.34
C GLY A 592 14.46 19.48 67.74
N ARG A 593 15.22 20.35 68.44
CA ARG A 593 16.59 20.09 68.86
C ARG A 593 16.69 18.82 69.72
N ASP A 594 17.75 18.08 69.49
CA ASP A 594 18.02 16.79 70.24
C ASP A 594 16.86 15.77 70.08
N GLY A 595 16.12 15.84 68.96
CA GLY A 595 15.01 14.92 68.67
C GLY A 595 13.75 15.14 69.57
N ARG A 596 13.57 16.34 70.12
CA ARG A 596 12.37 16.69 70.82
C ARG A 596 11.14 16.74 69.93
N SER A 597 9.99 16.41 70.48
CA SER A 597 8.71 16.55 69.81
C SER A 597 8.18 17.99 70.02
N PHE A 598 7.55 18.55 68.96
CA PHE A 598 7.00 19.89 68.97
C PHE A 598 5.61 19.93 68.31
N THR A 599 4.83 20.91 68.61
CA THR A 599 3.52 21.17 68.04
C THR A 599 3.57 22.05 66.83
N ALA A 600 2.58 22.02 65.96
CA ALA A 600 2.47 22.95 64.83
C ALA A 600 2.41 24.43 65.26
N ALA A 601 1.96 24.73 66.51
CA ALA A 601 2.00 26.07 67.05
C ALA A 601 3.43 26.51 67.37
N GLU A 602 4.25 25.68 67.99
CA GLU A 602 5.67 25.96 68.25
C GLU A 602 6.49 26.12 66.96
N ALA A 603 6.23 25.31 65.95
CA ALA A 603 6.84 25.48 64.62
C ALA A 603 6.46 26.81 63.99
N ARG A 604 5.18 27.18 64.01
CA ARG A 604 4.68 28.49 63.53
C ARG A 604 5.36 29.65 64.22
N ASP A 605 5.43 29.59 65.57
CA ASP A 605 6.03 30.66 66.38
C ASP A 605 7.56 30.77 66.12
N THR A 606 8.26 29.63 65.93
CA THR A 606 9.68 29.59 65.57
C THR A 606 9.92 30.24 64.21
N TRP A 607 9.04 30.00 63.27
CA TRP A 607 9.10 30.53 61.94
C TRP A 607 8.56 31.98 61.84
N ASN A 608 7.97 32.50 62.92
CA ASN A 608 7.30 33.80 62.95
C ASN A 608 6.32 33.99 61.77
N THR A 609 5.49 32.97 61.52
CA THR A 609 4.60 32.91 60.37
C THR A 609 3.16 32.67 60.73
N THR A 610 2.26 32.67 59.72
CA THR A 610 0.86 32.40 59.88
C THR A 610 0.54 30.90 59.85
N ARG A 611 -0.61 30.49 60.42
CA ARG A 611 -1.07 29.11 60.31
C ARG A 611 -1.27 28.69 58.86
N ARG A 612 -1.65 29.60 57.95
CA ARG A 612 -1.84 29.40 56.50
C ARG A 612 -0.55 28.93 55.84
N ALA A 613 0.61 29.44 56.26
CA ALA A 613 1.89 29.04 55.68
C ALA A 613 2.56 27.89 56.45
N ALA A 614 2.41 27.85 57.79
CA ALA A 614 3.06 26.82 58.60
C ALA A 614 2.52 25.41 58.35
N MET A 615 1.21 25.25 58.13
CA MET A 615 0.60 23.90 57.95
C MET A 615 1.06 23.23 56.68
N PRO A 616 0.97 23.86 55.47
CA PRO A 616 1.50 23.29 54.22
C PRO A 616 2.98 22.98 54.27
N LEU A 617 3.78 23.85 54.91
CA LEU A 617 5.22 23.65 55.04
C LEU A 617 5.56 22.48 55.95
N LEU A 618 4.88 22.30 57.09
CA LEU A 618 5.01 21.11 57.96
C LEU A 618 4.61 19.83 57.26
N GLU A 619 3.52 19.86 56.50
CA GLU A 619 3.07 18.69 55.73
C GLU A 619 4.08 18.34 54.63
N HIS A 620 4.66 19.35 53.95
CA HIS A 620 5.73 19.11 52.96
C HIS A 620 6.98 18.49 53.63
N LEU A 621 7.44 19.05 54.77
CA LEU A 621 8.59 18.49 55.50
C LEU A 621 8.30 17.05 56.03
N ARG A 622 7.04 16.73 56.36
CA ARG A 622 6.63 15.39 56.71
C ARG A 622 6.67 14.41 55.52
N THR A 623 6.14 14.81 54.37
CA THR A 623 6.09 13.99 53.18
C THR A 623 7.47 13.76 52.56
N THR A 624 8.40 14.70 52.72
CA THR A 624 9.77 14.60 52.32
C THR A 624 10.68 13.89 53.32
N GLY A 625 10.13 13.44 54.47
CA GLY A 625 10.87 12.65 55.46
C GLY A 625 11.80 13.52 56.38
N VAL A 626 11.66 14.82 56.35
CA VAL A 626 12.40 15.72 57.22
C VAL A 626 11.81 15.72 58.66
N THR A 627 10.49 15.58 58.76
CA THR A 627 9.78 15.41 60.05
C THR A 627 8.88 14.22 60.03
N SER A 628 8.59 13.63 61.22
CA SER A 628 7.52 12.65 61.49
C SER A 628 6.40 13.26 62.29
N PHE A 629 5.19 12.70 62.22
CA PHE A 629 4.01 13.16 62.99
C PHE A 629 3.32 11.98 63.59
N ASP A 630 3.04 12.00 64.91
CA ASP A 630 2.45 10.93 65.68
C ASP A 630 0.91 11.06 65.89
N GLY A 631 0.29 12.07 65.27
CA GLY A 631 -1.12 12.42 65.44
C GLY A 631 -1.33 13.67 66.29
N THR A 632 -0.33 14.09 67.07
CA THR A 632 -0.38 15.28 67.95
C THR A 632 0.87 16.14 67.87
N HIS A 633 2.04 15.55 67.69
CA HIS A 633 3.32 16.22 67.68
C HIS A 633 4.17 15.86 66.46
N HIS A 634 4.97 16.80 66.04
CA HIS A 634 6.01 16.58 65.04
C HIS A 634 7.38 16.30 65.71
N ARG A 635 8.24 15.58 65.01
CA ARG A 635 9.63 15.34 65.40
C ARG A 635 10.50 15.46 64.18
N VAL A 636 11.64 16.16 64.30
CA VAL A 636 12.65 16.18 63.24
C VAL A 636 13.29 14.77 63.14
N ILE A 637 13.42 14.27 61.95
CA ILE A 637 14.13 13.02 61.67
C ILE A 637 15.55 13.45 61.28
N ASP A 638 16.55 12.99 62.08
CA ASP A 638 17.95 13.12 61.67
C ASP A 638 18.22 12.21 60.49
N PRO A 639 18.92 12.72 59.42
CA PRO A 639 19.19 11.95 58.23
C PRO A 639 20.05 10.71 58.44
#